data_eb6736e8e6e5f5f8710f1041604501c3
#
_entry.id   eb6736e8e6e5f5f8710f1041604501c3
#
_cell.length_a   1.000
_cell.length_b   1.000
_cell.length_c   1.000
_cell.angle_alpha   90.00
_cell.angle_beta   90.00
_cell.angle_gamma   90.00
#
_symmetry.space_group_name_H-M   'P 1'
#
loop_
_entity.id
_entity.type
_entity.pdbx_description
1 polymer ?
#
loop_
_entity_poly.entity_id
_entity_poly.type
_entity_poly.pdbx_seq_one_letter_code
_entity_poly.pdbx_strand_id
1 'polypeptide(L)'
;MKTIKLLLTTIAVLLCSLMANAYDFYVDGIYYNITSSTYLKVEVTYVCKGAWVSYVSNYSGAVIIPSTVAYEGSTYSVTSIGEGAFYDCDGLTSVTIPNSVTSIGESAFSSCDGLTSVTIPNSVTTIGESAFYYGCLTSVTIPNSVTSIGESAFWGCHNLTSVHINDIDAWCRISFDDDDANPLAYANNLYIGGDLVTNLVIPNSVTSIRKYAFYGCECLVSLTIPKSVTSIGYNAFSYCYLDSVTINSNAIVNDPTYWDGNNFSHKFGMVTKYIIGEDVKGIGKYAFWGCYGLTSVTIPNSVTSIGEGAFGYCPDLTSVYINDIDAWCRISFADADANPLGRSANLYVDGDLVTNLVIPNGITSVKDYAFYGCYSLTSVTIPNSVNGIGNYAFSYCDGLTSVEIPNSVTSIGSSAFYNCDGLTSVEIPNSVTSIEYRTFDDCDGLTSVTIPNSVTSIGESAFYDCNSLNSITIGQRVKSIGWSAFAYTNLNSVTLPSSLELIEEYAFYDCKALYDIYCYAKMPPAISESSFVNYNAYVHVPCDSKRYYQADMVWSLFPNIQCIESDEVKTDGVVVTPSTNDVTIIWPTSDSADTYTIIIKQGNDVFCTLTFNADGQLLNIAFAPSRDGDNRPAQYAEQAVNGYRFTVTGLTEATQYAYSVTTKDAANQTIVTYSGEFTTMGGTTSAVEDILQNTTNIQKLLRNGQLIIVRDGIEYNAMGQEL
;
A
#
# COMPACT_ATOMS: atom_id res chain seq x y z
N MET A 1 -50.93 -37.92 -4.08
CA MET A 1 -50.75 -36.66 -4.82
C MET A 1 -50.94 -36.85 -6.34
N LYS A 2 -50.23 -37.77 -7.02
CA LYS A 2 -50.39 -38.00 -8.48
C LYS A 2 -51.84 -38.23 -8.94
N THR A 3 -52.62 -39.03 -8.18
CA THR A 3 -54.02 -39.35 -8.53
C THR A 3 -54.97 -38.14 -8.38
N ILE A 4 -54.71 -37.25 -7.43
CA ILE A 4 -55.46 -36.01 -7.21
C ILE A 4 -55.12 -34.99 -8.29
N LYS A 5 -53.84 -34.89 -8.69
CA LYS A 5 -53.36 -34.02 -9.75
C LYS A 5 -53.95 -34.45 -11.10
N LEU A 6 -54.01 -35.79 -11.40
CA LEU A 6 -54.61 -36.33 -12.58
C LEU A 6 -56.18 -36.12 -12.65
N LEU A 7 -56.86 -36.19 -11.49
CA LEU A 7 -58.30 -35.92 -11.41
C LEU A 7 -58.60 -34.43 -11.61
N LEU A 8 -57.76 -33.55 -11.07
CA LEU A 8 -57.84 -32.08 -11.22
C LEU A 8 -57.58 -31.65 -12.67
N THR A 9 -56.60 -32.26 -13.35
CA THR A 9 -56.27 -31.97 -14.75
C THR A 9 -57.47 -32.52 -15.65
N THR A 10 -58.04 -33.71 -15.34
CA THR A 10 -59.17 -34.23 -16.09
C THR A 10 -60.41 -33.36 -15.90
N ILE A 11 -60.64 -32.83 -14.70
CA ILE A 11 -61.79 -31.92 -14.43
C ILE A 11 -61.52 -30.54 -15.07
N ALA A 12 -60.31 -30.06 -15.10
CA ALA A 12 -59.95 -28.83 -15.78
C ALA A 12 -60.09 -28.91 -17.28
N VAL A 13 -59.72 -30.03 -17.91
CA VAL A 13 -59.96 -30.32 -19.34
C VAL A 13 -61.42 -30.40 -19.64
N LEU A 14 -62.26 -30.99 -18.74
CA LEU A 14 -63.72 -31.06 -18.91
C LEU A 14 -64.42 -29.69 -18.78
N LEU A 15 -63.89 -28.82 -17.91
CA LEU A 15 -64.32 -27.43 -17.75
C LEU A 15 -63.87 -26.54 -18.91
N CYS A 16 -62.77 -26.82 -19.52
CA CYS A 16 -62.24 -26.10 -20.71
C CYS A 16 -63.13 -26.30 -21.94
N SER A 17 -63.88 -27.46 -22.06
CA SER A 17 -64.85 -27.66 -23.14
C SER A 17 -66.07 -26.73 -23.07
N LEU A 18 -66.20 -25.94 -22.00
CA LEU A 18 -67.24 -24.92 -21.76
C LEU A 18 -66.73 -23.48 -21.89
N MET A 19 -65.38 -23.26 -22.07
CA MET A 19 -64.76 -21.95 -22.28
C MET A 19 -64.35 -21.79 -23.75
N ALA A 20 -64.13 -20.54 -24.19
CA ALA A 20 -63.61 -20.26 -25.53
C ALA A 20 -62.24 -20.93 -25.71
N ASN A 21 -62.04 -21.71 -26.77
CA ASN A 21 -60.76 -22.32 -27.11
C ASN A 21 -59.66 -21.26 -27.14
N ALA A 22 -58.51 -21.59 -26.57
CA ALA A 22 -57.33 -20.68 -26.62
C ALA A 22 -56.45 -20.99 -27.83
N TYR A 23 -56.94 -21.68 -28.80
CA TYR A 23 -56.27 -22.01 -30.06
C TYR A 23 -57.20 -21.80 -31.26
N ASP A 24 -56.60 -21.46 -32.40
CA ASP A 24 -57.30 -21.25 -33.64
C ASP A 24 -57.62 -22.59 -34.33
N PHE A 25 -56.73 -23.56 -34.30
CA PHE A 25 -56.90 -24.87 -34.87
C PHE A 25 -56.02 -25.96 -34.25
N TYR A 26 -56.35 -27.22 -34.53
CA TYR A 26 -55.67 -28.41 -34.02
C TYR A 26 -55.34 -29.36 -35.18
N VAL A 27 -54.10 -29.80 -35.31
CA VAL A 27 -53.62 -30.73 -36.34
C VAL A 27 -52.57 -31.66 -35.74
N ASP A 28 -52.72 -32.97 -36.03
CA ASP A 28 -51.74 -34.03 -35.66
C ASP A 28 -51.32 -34.02 -34.18
N GLY A 29 -52.27 -33.73 -33.29
CA GLY A 29 -51.97 -33.73 -31.84
C GLY A 29 -51.43 -32.41 -31.30
N ILE A 30 -51.30 -31.36 -32.11
CA ILE A 30 -50.73 -30.06 -31.73
C ILE A 30 -51.80 -28.97 -31.97
N TYR A 31 -51.89 -28.04 -30.98
CA TYR A 31 -52.73 -26.84 -31.01
C TYR A 31 -51.97 -25.65 -31.55
N TYR A 32 -52.57 -24.82 -32.36
CA TYR A 32 -51.94 -23.69 -33.03
C TYR A 32 -52.74 -22.41 -32.93
N ASN A 33 -52.07 -21.28 -32.77
CA ASN A 33 -52.60 -19.93 -32.96
C ASN A 33 -51.99 -19.30 -34.22
N ILE A 34 -52.78 -18.57 -34.97
CA ILE A 34 -52.35 -17.82 -36.15
C ILE A 34 -51.76 -16.50 -35.67
N THR A 35 -50.44 -16.39 -35.70
CA THR A 35 -49.73 -15.16 -35.34
C THR A 35 -49.68 -14.16 -36.49
N SER A 36 -49.84 -14.62 -37.74
CA SER A 36 -49.94 -13.77 -38.91
C SER A 36 -50.59 -14.49 -40.05
N SER A 37 -51.82 -14.08 -40.40
CA SER A 37 -52.52 -14.56 -41.60
C SER A 37 -51.91 -14.04 -42.90
N THR A 38 -51.35 -12.84 -42.90
CA THR A 38 -50.75 -12.24 -44.09
C THR A 38 -49.43 -12.94 -44.45
N TYR A 39 -48.61 -13.31 -43.44
CA TYR A 39 -47.31 -13.98 -43.63
C TYR A 39 -47.45 -15.50 -43.42
N LEU A 40 -48.60 -16.01 -43.19
CA LEU A 40 -48.94 -17.46 -42.97
C LEU A 40 -48.01 -18.03 -41.85
N LYS A 41 -48.05 -17.41 -40.65
CA LYS A 41 -47.29 -17.82 -39.48
C LYS A 41 -48.21 -18.28 -38.36
N VAL A 42 -47.75 -19.31 -37.62
CA VAL A 42 -48.41 -19.83 -36.44
C VAL A 42 -47.43 -20.07 -35.31
N GLU A 43 -47.98 -20.13 -34.10
CA GLU A 43 -47.26 -20.63 -32.91
C GLU A 43 -47.92 -21.91 -32.40
N VAL A 44 -47.14 -22.76 -31.72
CA VAL A 44 -47.69 -23.86 -30.90
C VAL A 44 -48.28 -23.27 -29.63
N THR A 45 -49.47 -23.75 -29.21
CA THR A 45 -50.15 -23.17 -28.04
C THR A 45 -50.76 -24.24 -27.13
N TYR A 46 -51.46 -23.83 -26.09
CA TYR A 46 -52.15 -24.65 -25.09
C TYR A 46 -53.62 -24.86 -25.45
N VAL A 47 -54.31 -25.76 -24.70
CA VAL A 47 -55.71 -26.09 -24.92
C VAL A 47 -56.65 -24.97 -24.49
N CYS A 48 -56.43 -24.45 -23.27
CA CYS A 48 -57.21 -23.32 -22.74
C CYS A 48 -56.51 -22.63 -21.59
N LYS A 49 -56.93 -21.38 -21.30
CA LYS A 49 -56.49 -20.63 -20.11
C LYS A 49 -57.50 -20.77 -18.98
N GLY A 50 -57.14 -21.39 -17.87
CA GLY A 50 -58.04 -21.61 -16.74
C GLY A 50 -58.27 -20.37 -15.89
N ALA A 51 -59.41 -20.23 -15.23
CA ALA A 51 -59.75 -19.11 -14.36
C ALA A 51 -58.81 -19.04 -13.07
N TRP A 52 -58.23 -20.20 -12.70
CA TRP A 52 -57.39 -20.35 -11.48
C TRP A 52 -56.06 -21.06 -11.76
N VAL A 53 -55.87 -21.61 -12.95
CA VAL A 53 -54.64 -22.24 -13.42
C VAL A 53 -54.20 -21.49 -14.65
N SER A 54 -52.96 -21.15 -14.76
CA SER A 54 -52.45 -20.26 -15.80
C SER A 54 -52.72 -20.82 -17.20
N TYR A 55 -52.43 -22.11 -17.44
CA TYR A 55 -52.62 -22.76 -18.74
C TYR A 55 -53.02 -24.22 -18.56
N VAL A 56 -53.72 -24.79 -19.49
CA VAL A 56 -54.07 -26.23 -19.57
C VAL A 56 -53.55 -26.80 -20.88
N SER A 57 -52.54 -27.65 -20.75
CA SER A 57 -51.96 -28.41 -21.87
C SER A 57 -52.02 -29.90 -21.55
N ASN A 58 -52.12 -30.75 -22.54
CA ASN A 58 -52.23 -32.20 -22.35
C ASN A 58 -51.27 -33.00 -23.22
N TYR A 59 -50.13 -32.37 -23.56
CA TYR A 59 -49.08 -33.04 -24.32
C TYR A 59 -48.39 -34.10 -23.49
N SER A 60 -48.15 -35.28 -24.10
CA SER A 60 -47.48 -36.40 -23.45
C SER A 60 -46.63 -37.20 -24.43
N GLY A 61 -45.63 -37.93 -23.94
CA GLY A 61 -44.71 -38.71 -24.76
C GLY A 61 -43.76 -37.83 -25.57
N ALA A 62 -43.43 -38.29 -26.77
CA ALA A 62 -42.57 -37.54 -27.69
C ALA A 62 -43.42 -36.68 -28.64
N VAL A 63 -43.16 -35.38 -28.65
CA VAL A 63 -43.86 -34.42 -29.55
C VAL A 63 -42.88 -33.95 -30.62
N ILE A 64 -43.27 -34.06 -31.89
CA ILE A 64 -42.51 -33.54 -33.03
C ILE A 64 -43.27 -32.35 -33.62
N ILE A 65 -42.74 -31.16 -33.45
CA ILE A 65 -43.33 -29.94 -34.03
C ILE A 65 -42.88 -29.87 -35.50
N PRO A 66 -43.82 -29.83 -36.48
CA PRO A 66 -43.44 -29.68 -37.87
C PRO A 66 -43.01 -28.25 -38.20
N SER A 67 -42.19 -28.08 -39.23
CA SER A 67 -41.77 -26.72 -39.69
C SER A 67 -42.91 -25.95 -40.33
N THR A 68 -43.93 -26.67 -40.87
CA THR A 68 -45.10 -26.10 -41.49
C THR A 68 -46.30 -26.93 -41.18
N VAL A 69 -47.49 -26.32 -41.15
CA VAL A 69 -48.79 -26.99 -40.94
C VAL A 69 -49.81 -26.49 -41.95
N ALA A 70 -50.62 -27.41 -42.50
CA ALA A 70 -51.70 -27.06 -43.44
C ALA A 70 -53.03 -26.87 -42.70
N TYR A 71 -53.68 -25.73 -42.92
CA TYR A 71 -54.99 -25.43 -42.38
C TYR A 71 -55.86 -24.62 -43.40
N GLU A 72 -57.07 -24.98 -43.63
CA GLU A 72 -58.00 -24.29 -44.56
C GLU A 72 -57.41 -23.98 -45.95
N GLY A 73 -56.63 -24.92 -46.50
CA GLY A 73 -56.05 -24.79 -47.84
C GLY A 73 -54.83 -23.91 -47.93
N SER A 74 -54.37 -23.32 -46.79
CA SER A 74 -53.07 -22.54 -46.65
C SER A 74 -52.08 -23.36 -45.90
N THR A 75 -50.80 -23.17 -46.24
CA THR A 75 -49.63 -23.73 -45.48
C THR A 75 -49.01 -22.68 -44.65
N TYR A 76 -49.04 -22.84 -43.34
CA TYR A 76 -48.44 -21.93 -42.34
C TYR A 76 -47.08 -22.40 -41.88
N SER A 77 -46.17 -21.51 -41.69
CA SER A 77 -44.86 -21.77 -41.02
C SER A 77 -45.01 -21.73 -39.51
N VAL A 78 -44.54 -22.74 -38.81
CA VAL A 78 -44.45 -22.73 -37.34
C VAL A 78 -43.22 -21.93 -36.93
N THR A 79 -43.43 -20.73 -36.40
CA THR A 79 -42.36 -19.76 -36.14
C THR A 79 -42.08 -19.52 -34.67
N SER A 80 -42.92 -19.96 -33.75
CA SER A 80 -42.77 -19.83 -32.32
C SER A 80 -43.42 -20.95 -31.53
N ILE A 81 -42.91 -21.17 -30.32
CA ILE A 81 -43.62 -21.87 -29.26
C ILE A 81 -44.28 -20.77 -28.42
N GLY A 82 -45.58 -20.74 -28.30
CA GLY A 82 -46.32 -19.68 -27.65
C GLY A 82 -46.30 -19.78 -26.12
N GLU A 83 -46.85 -18.75 -25.48
CA GLU A 83 -47.03 -18.66 -24.02
C GLU A 83 -47.72 -19.92 -23.48
N GLY A 84 -47.17 -20.56 -22.45
CA GLY A 84 -47.74 -21.74 -21.78
C GLY A 84 -48.01 -22.98 -22.67
N ALA A 85 -47.43 -23.06 -23.87
CA ALA A 85 -47.75 -24.10 -24.85
C ALA A 85 -47.67 -25.51 -24.27
N PHE A 86 -46.69 -25.84 -23.50
CA PHE A 86 -46.45 -27.12 -22.83
C PHE A 86 -46.49 -27.02 -21.29
N TYR A 87 -47.15 -26.01 -20.73
CA TYR A 87 -47.23 -25.78 -19.30
C TYR A 87 -47.78 -27.02 -18.54
N ASP A 88 -47.13 -27.43 -17.44
CA ASP A 88 -47.53 -28.55 -16.54
C ASP A 88 -47.70 -29.90 -17.30
N CYS A 89 -46.93 -30.10 -18.38
CA CYS A 89 -46.97 -31.34 -19.18
C CYS A 89 -46.04 -32.40 -18.58
N ASP A 90 -46.38 -32.96 -17.40
CA ASP A 90 -45.61 -33.98 -16.69
C ASP A 90 -45.33 -35.24 -17.56
N GLY A 91 -46.20 -35.53 -18.50
CA GLY A 91 -46.06 -36.68 -19.40
C GLY A 91 -45.20 -36.44 -20.64
N LEU A 92 -44.75 -35.21 -20.89
CA LEU A 92 -43.92 -34.85 -22.04
C LEU A 92 -42.47 -35.36 -21.81
N THR A 93 -42.03 -36.32 -22.65
CA THR A 93 -40.70 -36.94 -22.49
C THR A 93 -39.65 -36.37 -23.42
N SER A 94 -40.05 -35.84 -24.58
CA SER A 94 -39.17 -35.16 -25.51
C SER A 94 -39.96 -34.22 -26.42
N VAL A 95 -39.31 -33.16 -26.90
CA VAL A 95 -39.83 -32.28 -27.92
C VAL A 95 -38.79 -32.03 -29.00
N THR A 96 -39.20 -32.19 -30.28
CA THR A 96 -38.40 -31.82 -31.44
C THR A 96 -38.89 -30.47 -31.96
N ILE A 97 -38.02 -29.45 -31.84
CA ILE A 97 -38.32 -28.08 -32.27
C ILE A 97 -37.68 -27.85 -33.64
N PRO A 98 -38.42 -27.45 -34.68
CA PRO A 98 -37.87 -27.25 -36.02
C PRO A 98 -37.07 -25.94 -36.14
N ASN A 99 -36.20 -25.89 -37.14
CA ASN A 99 -35.41 -24.68 -37.44
C ASN A 99 -36.21 -23.48 -37.96
N SER A 100 -37.52 -23.59 -38.09
CA SER A 100 -38.42 -22.48 -38.40
C SER A 100 -38.82 -21.67 -37.16
N VAL A 101 -38.66 -22.24 -35.95
CA VAL A 101 -38.97 -21.60 -34.68
C VAL A 101 -37.89 -20.59 -34.30
N THR A 102 -38.28 -19.36 -34.04
CA THR A 102 -37.39 -18.24 -33.70
C THR A 102 -37.52 -17.77 -32.24
N SER A 103 -38.60 -18.18 -31.54
CA SER A 103 -38.84 -17.82 -30.14
C SER A 103 -39.53 -18.93 -29.35
N ILE A 104 -39.17 -19.03 -28.06
CA ILE A 104 -39.85 -19.83 -27.05
C ILE A 104 -40.51 -18.82 -26.10
N GLY A 105 -41.84 -18.94 -25.94
CA GLY A 105 -42.67 -17.99 -25.21
C GLY A 105 -42.59 -18.13 -23.69
N GLU A 106 -43.31 -17.24 -22.99
CA GLU A 106 -43.47 -17.25 -21.54
C GLU A 106 -44.04 -18.59 -21.07
N SER A 107 -43.47 -19.15 -19.99
CA SER A 107 -43.93 -20.40 -19.34
C SER A 107 -44.08 -21.60 -20.30
N ALA A 108 -43.49 -21.56 -21.49
CA ALA A 108 -43.72 -22.53 -22.56
C ALA A 108 -43.50 -24.00 -22.15
N PHE A 109 -42.48 -24.28 -21.33
CA PHE A 109 -42.12 -25.59 -20.79
C PHE A 109 -42.08 -25.60 -19.26
N SER A 110 -42.78 -24.66 -18.61
CA SER A 110 -42.83 -24.59 -17.16
C SER A 110 -43.43 -25.87 -16.56
N SER A 111 -42.81 -26.41 -15.51
CA SER A 111 -43.26 -27.60 -14.76
C SER A 111 -43.45 -28.87 -15.65
N CYS A 112 -42.59 -29.06 -16.64
CA CYS A 112 -42.57 -30.28 -17.46
C CYS A 112 -41.71 -31.35 -16.79
N ASP A 113 -42.23 -32.08 -15.81
CA ASP A 113 -41.46 -33.03 -14.98
C ASP A 113 -40.83 -34.18 -15.79
N GLY A 114 -41.48 -34.59 -16.89
CA GLY A 114 -41.00 -35.65 -17.78
C GLY A 114 -39.90 -35.24 -18.76
N LEU A 115 -39.69 -33.91 -18.99
CA LEU A 115 -38.77 -33.38 -20.00
C LEU A 115 -37.37 -33.21 -19.40
N THR A 116 -36.49 -34.20 -19.59
CA THR A 116 -35.12 -34.20 -19.05
C THR A 116 -34.08 -33.56 -19.98
N SER A 117 -34.44 -33.38 -21.26
CA SER A 117 -33.56 -32.72 -22.24
C SER A 117 -34.39 -32.03 -23.33
N VAL A 118 -33.86 -30.92 -23.84
CA VAL A 118 -34.40 -30.18 -24.98
C VAL A 118 -33.28 -29.72 -25.90
N THR A 119 -33.48 -29.85 -27.22
CA THR A 119 -32.58 -29.26 -28.20
C THR A 119 -33.20 -27.97 -28.71
N ILE A 120 -32.61 -26.84 -28.37
CA ILE A 120 -32.96 -25.50 -28.85
C ILE A 120 -32.27 -25.28 -30.20
N PRO A 121 -33.03 -25.07 -31.31
CA PRO A 121 -32.40 -24.92 -32.62
C PRO A 121 -31.70 -23.56 -32.80
N ASN A 122 -30.74 -23.52 -33.73
CA ASN A 122 -29.93 -22.29 -34.03
C ASN A 122 -30.77 -21.15 -34.66
N SER A 123 -32.08 -21.31 -34.82
CA SER A 123 -33.00 -20.25 -35.25
C SER A 123 -33.59 -19.47 -34.08
N VAL A 124 -33.54 -20.01 -32.86
CA VAL A 124 -34.14 -19.38 -31.69
C VAL A 124 -33.28 -18.20 -31.25
N THR A 125 -33.91 -17.04 -31.14
CA THR A 125 -33.27 -15.77 -30.73
C THR A 125 -33.70 -15.34 -29.32
N THR A 126 -34.85 -15.78 -28.84
CA THR A 126 -35.43 -15.39 -27.55
C THR A 126 -35.99 -16.57 -26.79
N ILE A 127 -35.77 -16.64 -25.49
CA ILE A 127 -36.37 -17.54 -24.53
C ILE A 127 -37.17 -16.67 -23.55
N GLY A 128 -38.46 -16.90 -23.39
CA GLY A 128 -39.36 -16.06 -22.62
C GLY A 128 -39.23 -16.23 -21.11
N GLU A 129 -39.97 -15.39 -20.38
CA GLU A 129 -40.12 -15.43 -18.93
C GLU A 129 -40.58 -16.83 -18.48
N SER A 130 -39.98 -17.37 -17.42
CA SER A 130 -40.38 -18.66 -16.82
C SER A 130 -40.41 -19.84 -17.81
N ALA A 131 -39.77 -19.77 -18.98
CA ALA A 131 -39.92 -20.73 -20.07
C ALA A 131 -39.67 -22.19 -19.66
N PHE A 132 -38.71 -22.45 -18.76
CA PHE A 132 -38.36 -23.76 -18.20
C PHE A 132 -38.49 -23.79 -16.66
N TYR A 133 -39.32 -22.90 -16.09
CA TYR A 133 -39.55 -22.76 -14.66
C TYR A 133 -39.94 -24.11 -14.02
N TYR A 134 -39.24 -24.51 -12.91
CA TYR A 134 -39.35 -25.83 -12.27
C TYR A 134 -39.17 -27.01 -13.23
N GLY A 135 -38.46 -26.85 -14.32
CA GLY A 135 -38.18 -27.91 -15.27
C GLY A 135 -37.20 -28.96 -14.72
N CYS A 136 -37.38 -30.22 -15.17
CA CYS A 136 -36.51 -31.34 -14.79
C CYS A 136 -35.36 -31.58 -15.78
N LEU A 137 -34.92 -30.55 -16.52
CA LEU A 137 -33.79 -30.66 -17.44
C LEU A 137 -32.54 -31.03 -16.70
N THR A 138 -31.74 -31.98 -17.22
CA THR A 138 -30.42 -32.36 -16.69
C THR A 138 -29.29 -31.63 -17.40
N SER A 139 -29.49 -31.21 -18.63
CA SER A 139 -28.56 -30.40 -19.41
C SER A 139 -29.32 -29.51 -20.40
N VAL A 140 -28.74 -28.38 -20.76
CA VAL A 140 -29.26 -27.50 -21.80
C VAL A 140 -28.12 -26.99 -22.70
N THR A 141 -28.37 -26.95 -24.01
CA THR A 141 -27.49 -26.29 -24.98
C THR A 141 -28.15 -24.99 -25.43
N ILE A 142 -27.46 -23.88 -25.19
CA ILE A 142 -27.90 -22.55 -25.64
C ILE A 142 -27.17 -22.20 -26.95
N PRO A 143 -27.90 -22.07 -28.06
CA PRO A 143 -27.28 -21.76 -29.36
C PRO A 143 -26.82 -20.29 -29.46
N ASN A 144 -25.87 -20.04 -30.36
CA ASN A 144 -25.29 -18.71 -30.57
C ASN A 144 -26.28 -17.64 -31.05
N SER A 145 -27.46 -18.07 -31.52
CA SER A 145 -28.54 -17.20 -31.99
C SER A 145 -29.32 -16.53 -30.87
N VAL A 146 -29.28 -17.09 -29.64
CA VAL A 146 -30.03 -16.54 -28.50
C VAL A 146 -29.44 -15.21 -28.08
N THR A 147 -30.28 -14.19 -28.01
CA THR A 147 -29.90 -12.81 -27.63
C THR A 147 -30.55 -12.36 -26.32
N SER A 148 -31.63 -13.00 -25.88
CA SER A 148 -32.28 -12.70 -24.60
C SER A 148 -32.94 -13.93 -23.98
N ILE A 149 -32.84 -13.97 -22.64
CA ILE A 149 -33.53 -14.98 -21.80
C ILE A 149 -34.28 -14.19 -20.70
N GLY A 150 -35.60 -14.42 -20.62
CA GLY A 150 -36.54 -13.70 -19.77
C GLY A 150 -36.40 -14.06 -18.29
N GLU A 151 -37.06 -13.27 -17.45
CA GLU A 151 -37.07 -13.40 -15.98
C GLU A 151 -37.43 -14.84 -15.56
N SER A 152 -36.66 -15.37 -14.59
CA SER A 152 -36.91 -16.69 -13.99
C SER A 152 -37.01 -17.86 -14.98
N ALA A 153 -36.45 -17.74 -16.19
CA ALA A 153 -36.61 -18.74 -17.25
C ALA A 153 -36.15 -20.15 -16.84
N PHE A 154 -35.17 -20.29 -15.98
CA PHE A 154 -34.66 -21.56 -15.45
C PHE A 154 -34.85 -21.73 -13.94
N TRP A 155 -35.64 -20.85 -13.29
CA TRP A 155 -35.83 -20.91 -11.84
C TRP A 155 -36.35 -22.28 -11.39
N GLY A 156 -35.71 -22.84 -10.37
CA GLY A 156 -36.08 -24.14 -9.82
C GLY A 156 -35.67 -25.36 -10.66
N CYS A 157 -34.84 -25.21 -11.68
CA CYS A 157 -34.29 -26.32 -12.47
C CYS A 157 -33.18 -27.08 -11.68
N HIS A 158 -33.52 -27.64 -10.50
CA HIS A 158 -32.60 -28.26 -9.57
C HIS A 158 -31.90 -29.53 -10.10
N ASN A 159 -32.38 -30.12 -11.18
CA ASN A 159 -31.73 -31.28 -11.80
C ASN A 159 -30.72 -30.91 -12.87
N LEU A 160 -30.60 -29.61 -13.20
CA LEU A 160 -29.66 -29.13 -14.22
C LEU A 160 -28.21 -29.20 -13.70
N THR A 161 -27.36 -29.90 -14.44
CA THR A 161 -25.96 -30.12 -14.06
C THR A 161 -24.97 -29.57 -15.08
N SER A 162 -25.41 -29.19 -16.27
CA SER A 162 -24.54 -28.68 -17.32
C SER A 162 -25.23 -27.73 -18.28
N VAL A 163 -24.56 -26.65 -18.61
CA VAL A 163 -24.87 -25.73 -19.70
C VAL A 163 -23.84 -25.87 -20.80
N HIS A 164 -24.28 -26.09 -22.03
CA HIS A 164 -23.42 -26.23 -23.19
C HIS A 164 -23.58 -25.03 -24.11
N ILE A 165 -22.47 -24.46 -24.54
CA ILE A 165 -22.39 -23.37 -25.53
C ILE A 165 -21.29 -23.68 -26.56
N ASN A 166 -21.31 -22.98 -27.69
CA ASN A 166 -20.29 -23.13 -28.72
C ASN A 166 -19.41 -21.86 -28.88
N ASP A 167 -19.88 -20.73 -28.38
CA ASP A 167 -19.22 -19.44 -28.57
C ASP A 167 -19.40 -18.52 -27.36
N ILE A 168 -18.30 -18.17 -26.71
CA ILE A 168 -18.26 -17.26 -25.56
C ILE A 168 -18.69 -15.84 -25.95
N ASP A 169 -18.36 -15.39 -27.18
CA ASP A 169 -18.72 -14.04 -27.62
C ASP A 169 -20.25 -13.90 -27.73
N ALA A 170 -20.92 -14.90 -28.32
CA ALA A 170 -22.38 -14.95 -28.36
C ALA A 170 -22.98 -14.98 -26.94
N TRP A 171 -22.44 -15.83 -26.06
CA TRP A 171 -22.90 -15.95 -24.69
C TRP A 171 -22.80 -14.63 -23.91
N CYS A 172 -21.68 -13.94 -24.00
CA CYS A 172 -21.47 -12.65 -23.34
C CYS A 172 -22.46 -11.55 -23.76
N ARG A 173 -23.11 -11.70 -24.92
CA ARG A 173 -24.11 -10.76 -25.47
C ARG A 173 -25.55 -11.07 -25.06
N ILE A 174 -25.81 -12.24 -24.47
CA ILE A 174 -27.17 -12.60 -24.04
C ILE A 174 -27.63 -11.62 -22.96
N SER A 175 -28.82 -11.07 -23.11
CA SER A 175 -29.50 -10.30 -22.07
C SER A 175 -30.23 -11.28 -21.16
N PHE A 176 -29.75 -11.40 -19.91
CA PHE A 176 -30.48 -12.13 -18.87
C PHE A 176 -31.30 -11.10 -18.06
N ASP A 177 -32.61 -11.33 -17.88
CA ASP A 177 -33.43 -10.35 -17.18
C ASP A 177 -33.18 -10.35 -15.67
N ASP A 178 -32.95 -11.53 -15.09
CA ASP A 178 -32.48 -11.70 -13.71
C ASP A 178 -31.41 -12.80 -13.62
N ASP A 179 -31.02 -13.20 -12.42
CA ASP A 179 -30.04 -14.27 -12.17
C ASP A 179 -30.63 -15.67 -12.46
N ASP A 180 -31.93 -15.89 -12.23
CA ASP A 180 -32.64 -17.12 -12.49
C ASP A 180 -32.98 -17.30 -13.97
N ALA A 181 -32.81 -16.26 -14.79
CA ALA A 181 -32.82 -16.36 -16.25
C ALA A 181 -31.63 -17.17 -16.77
N ASN A 182 -30.49 -17.16 -16.02
CA ASN A 182 -29.29 -17.86 -16.43
C ASN A 182 -29.32 -19.33 -15.95
N PRO A 183 -29.25 -20.32 -16.86
CA PRO A 183 -29.25 -21.72 -16.46
C PRO A 183 -28.00 -22.11 -15.63
N LEU A 184 -26.90 -21.35 -15.67
CA LEU A 184 -25.72 -21.58 -14.85
C LEU A 184 -26.00 -21.42 -13.33
N ALA A 185 -27.01 -20.62 -12.96
CA ALA A 185 -27.41 -20.47 -11.55
C ALA A 185 -27.78 -21.82 -10.89
N TYR A 186 -28.17 -22.81 -11.69
CA TYR A 186 -28.53 -24.14 -11.22
C TYR A 186 -27.57 -25.24 -11.68
N ALA A 187 -26.99 -25.09 -12.88
CA ALA A 187 -26.09 -26.09 -13.46
C ALA A 187 -24.69 -26.05 -12.90
N ASN A 188 -24.23 -24.90 -12.46
CA ASN A 188 -22.92 -24.62 -11.95
C ASN A 188 -21.76 -24.91 -12.91
N ASN A 189 -21.98 -25.69 -13.98
CA ASN A 189 -20.96 -26.17 -14.91
C ASN A 189 -21.20 -25.65 -16.32
N LEU A 190 -20.20 -24.96 -16.89
CA LEU A 190 -20.17 -24.49 -18.26
C LEU A 190 -19.30 -25.38 -19.14
N TYR A 191 -19.82 -25.80 -20.30
CA TYR A 191 -19.09 -26.58 -21.30
C TYR A 191 -19.03 -25.84 -22.63
N ILE A 192 -17.83 -25.84 -23.25
CA ILE A 192 -17.61 -25.30 -24.60
C ILE A 192 -17.05 -26.39 -25.50
N GLY A 193 -17.76 -26.71 -26.60
CA GLY A 193 -17.33 -27.76 -27.50
C GLY A 193 -17.26 -29.15 -26.86
N GLY A 194 -17.87 -29.35 -25.69
CA GLY A 194 -17.86 -30.59 -24.91
C GLY A 194 -16.87 -30.61 -23.75
N ASP A 195 -15.99 -29.62 -23.64
CA ASP A 195 -15.01 -29.51 -22.57
C ASP A 195 -15.52 -28.63 -21.43
N LEU A 196 -15.31 -29.07 -20.17
CA LEU A 196 -15.62 -28.27 -18.98
C LEU A 196 -14.68 -27.06 -18.90
N VAL A 197 -15.25 -25.87 -18.71
CA VAL A 197 -14.49 -24.62 -18.61
C VAL A 197 -14.11 -24.33 -17.17
N THR A 198 -12.86 -24.64 -16.81
CA THR A 198 -12.29 -24.24 -15.50
C THR A 198 -11.45 -22.98 -15.61
N ASN A 199 -10.88 -22.71 -16.77
CA ASN A 199 -10.06 -21.53 -17.04
C ASN A 199 -10.72 -20.75 -18.20
N LEU A 200 -11.41 -19.68 -17.87
CA LEU A 200 -12.14 -18.88 -18.86
C LEU A 200 -11.27 -17.76 -19.41
N VAL A 201 -11.01 -17.79 -20.70
CA VAL A 201 -10.36 -16.69 -21.43
C VAL A 201 -11.43 -16.00 -22.30
N ILE A 202 -11.77 -14.76 -21.95
CA ILE A 202 -12.70 -13.96 -22.76
C ILE A 202 -12.01 -13.56 -24.08
N PRO A 203 -12.62 -13.82 -25.25
CA PRO A 203 -12.01 -13.47 -26.55
C PRO A 203 -11.87 -11.96 -26.77
N ASN A 204 -10.87 -11.55 -27.56
CA ASN A 204 -10.65 -10.14 -27.94
C ASN A 204 -11.80 -9.52 -28.78
N SER A 205 -12.74 -10.33 -29.30
CA SER A 205 -13.95 -9.87 -29.98
C SER A 205 -15.00 -9.33 -29.03
N VAL A 206 -14.95 -9.75 -27.75
CA VAL A 206 -15.88 -9.31 -26.69
C VAL A 206 -15.51 -7.90 -26.22
N THR A 207 -16.47 -6.98 -26.28
CA THR A 207 -16.33 -5.60 -25.81
C THR A 207 -17.10 -5.33 -24.52
N SER A 208 -18.08 -6.16 -24.20
CA SER A 208 -18.87 -6.07 -22.96
C SER A 208 -19.35 -7.46 -22.53
N ILE A 209 -19.41 -7.67 -21.22
CA ILE A 209 -20.00 -8.85 -20.58
C ILE A 209 -21.30 -8.39 -19.93
N ARG A 210 -22.42 -8.99 -20.29
CA ARG A 210 -23.72 -8.60 -19.76
C ARG A 210 -23.93 -9.00 -18.31
N LYS A 211 -24.92 -8.38 -17.63
CA LYS A 211 -25.30 -8.75 -16.25
C LYS A 211 -25.65 -10.24 -16.19
N TYR A 212 -25.25 -10.88 -15.07
CA TYR A 212 -25.52 -12.31 -14.78
C TYR A 212 -24.86 -13.31 -15.74
N ALA A 213 -24.07 -12.92 -16.74
CA ALA A 213 -23.62 -13.81 -17.82
C ALA A 213 -22.96 -15.11 -17.32
N PHE A 214 -22.18 -15.07 -16.23
CA PHE A 214 -21.54 -16.26 -15.63
C PHE A 214 -21.96 -16.48 -14.16
N TYR A 215 -23.12 -15.91 -13.78
CA TYR A 215 -23.64 -16.05 -12.42
C TYR A 215 -23.81 -17.53 -12.04
N GLY A 216 -23.29 -17.93 -10.86
CA GLY A 216 -23.33 -19.29 -10.37
C GLY A 216 -22.43 -20.31 -11.11
N CYS A 217 -21.53 -19.85 -11.96
CA CYS A 217 -20.60 -20.74 -12.68
C CYS A 217 -19.47 -21.22 -11.73
N GLU A 218 -19.78 -22.16 -10.85
CA GLU A 218 -18.88 -22.63 -9.79
C GLU A 218 -17.65 -23.40 -10.28
N CYS A 219 -17.71 -23.93 -11.52
CA CYS A 219 -16.58 -24.66 -12.11
C CYS A 219 -15.38 -23.77 -12.47
N LEU A 220 -15.55 -22.42 -12.51
CA LEU A 220 -14.48 -21.52 -12.90
C LEU A 220 -13.46 -21.35 -11.79
N VAL A 221 -12.20 -21.64 -12.11
CA VAL A 221 -11.02 -21.44 -11.23
C VAL A 221 -10.28 -20.17 -11.62
N SER A 222 -10.15 -19.89 -12.92
CA SER A 222 -9.46 -18.68 -13.39
C SER A 222 -10.21 -17.97 -14.51
N LEU A 223 -10.01 -16.64 -14.56
CA LEU A 223 -10.61 -15.77 -15.56
C LEU A 223 -9.57 -14.82 -16.15
N THR A 224 -9.56 -14.68 -17.49
CA THR A 224 -8.76 -13.67 -18.17
C THR A 224 -9.67 -12.71 -18.93
N ILE A 225 -9.60 -11.42 -18.60
CA ILE A 225 -10.35 -10.33 -19.24
C ILE A 225 -9.39 -9.57 -20.17
N PRO A 226 -9.62 -9.58 -21.49
CA PRO A 226 -8.79 -8.88 -22.45
C PRO A 226 -9.02 -7.36 -22.45
N LYS A 227 -8.10 -6.61 -23.05
CA LYS A 227 -8.17 -5.15 -23.19
C LYS A 227 -9.41 -4.63 -23.95
N SER A 228 -10.03 -5.47 -24.76
CA SER A 228 -11.21 -5.12 -25.54
C SER A 228 -12.47 -4.93 -24.70
N VAL A 229 -12.53 -5.56 -23.52
CA VAL A 229 -13.70 -5.47 -22.64
C VAL A 229 -13.70 -4.10 -21.95
N THR A 230 -14.77 -3.33 -22.18
CA THR A 230 -14.92 -1.98 -21.61
C THR A 230 -15.97 -1.91 -20.51
N SER A 231 -16.80 -2.95 -20.36
CA SER A 231 -17.81 -3.02 -19.29
C SER A 231 -18.11 -4.45 -18.88
N ILE A 232 -18.36 -4.63 -17.58
CA ILE A 232 -18.84 -5.88 -16.98
C ILE A 232 -20.11 -5.55 -16.23
N GLY A 233 -21.18 -6.23 -16.57
CA GLY A 233 -22.51 -6.03 -15.98
C GLY A 233 -22.57 -6.49 -14.52
N TYR A 234 -23.58 -6.03 -13.83
CA TYR A 234 -23.85 -6.35 -12.43
C TYR A 234 -23.96 -7.88 -12.24
N ASN A 235 -23.34 -8.41 -11.19
CA ASN A 235 -23.33 -9.82 -10.84
C ASN A 235 -22.87 -10.79 -11.95
N ALA A 236 -22.08 -10.29 -12.93
CA ALA A 236 -21.68 -11.11 -14.07
C ALA A 236 -20.91 -12.39 -13.68
N PHE A 237 -20.15 -12.37 -12.61
CA PHE A 237 -19.35 -13.49 -12.07
C PHE A 237 -19.66 -13.80 -10.60
N SER A 238 -20.77 -13.32 -10.07
CA SER A 238 -21.15 -13.62 -8.69
C SER A 238 -21.41 -15.12 -8.52
N TYR A 239 -21.05 -15.65 -7.36
CA TYR A 239 -21.07 -17.08 -7.05
C TYR A 239 -20.19 -17.95 -7.97
N CYS A 240 -19.18 -17.34 -8.63
CA CYS A 240 -18.03 -18.08 -9.16
C CYS A 240 -16.99 -18.19 -8.07
N TYR A 241 -16.42 -19.38 -7.87
CA TYR A 241 -15.33 -19.58 -6.90
C TYR A 241 -13.95 -19.37 -7.56
N LEU A 242 -13.76 -18.17 -8.14
CA LEU A 242 -12.54 -17.82 -8.84
C LEU A 242 -11.36 -17.70 -7.87
N ASP A 243 -10.32 -18.49 -8.10
CA ASP A 243 -9.04 -18.35 -7.40
C ASP A 243 -8.26 -17.16 -7.96
N SER A 244 -8.25 -16.98 -9.29
CA SER A 244 -7.47 -15.91 -9.91
C SER A 244 -8.20 -15.19 -11.05
N VAL A 245 -7.99 -13.87 -11.14
CA VAL A 245 -8.47 -13.03 -12.23
C VAL A 245 -7.34 -12.22 -12.85
N THR A 246 -7.11 -12.40 -14.15
CA THR A 246 -6.19 -11.56 -14.92
C THR A 246 -6.97 -10.48 -15.67
N ILE A 247 -6.61 -9.21 -15.48
CA ILE A 247 -7.29 -8.05 -16.07
C ILE A 247 -6.34 -7.26 -16.95
N ASN A 248 -6.53 -7.34 -18.27
CA ASN A 248 -5.77 -6.54 -19.25
C ASN A 248 -6.53 -5.25 -19.66
N SER A 249 -7.75 -5.06 -19.19
CA SER A 249 -8.58 -3.91 -19.56
C SER A 249 -8.34 -2.71 -18.64
N ASN A 250 -7.76 -1.65 -19.22
CA ASN A 250 -7.63 -0.37 -18.54
C ASN A 250 -8.98 0.28 -18.22
N ALA A 251 -10.01 0.07 -19.05
CA ALA A 251 -11.35 0.58 -18.83
C ALA A 251 -12.01 -0.04 -17.59
N ILE A 252 -11.83 -1.36 -17.42
CA ILE A 252 -12.41 -2.10 -16.27
C ILE A 252 -11.73 -1.70 -14.97
N VAL A 253 -10.40 -1.56 -14.95
CA VAL A 253 -9.67 -1.23 -13.72
C VAL A 253 -9.88 0.24 -13.31
N ASN A 254 -10.22 1.12 -14.26
CA ASN A 254 -10.46 2.55 -14.03
C ASN A 254 -11.95 2.94 -14.11
N ASP A 255 -12.88 2.02 -13.91
CA ASP A 255 -14.31 2.30 -13.93
C ASP A 255 -14.68 3.33 -12.84
N PRO A 256 -15.23 4.50 -13.19
CA PRO A 256 -15.55 5.53 -12.19
C PRO A 256 -16.76 5.20 -11.31
N THR A 257 -17.48 4.11 -11.60
CA THR A 257 -18.72 3.73 -10.89
C THR A 257 -18.49 2.85 -9.67
N TYR A 258 -17.24 2.60 -9.26
CA TYR A 258 -16.93 1.74 -8.10
C TYR A 258 -17.55 2.22 -6.78
N TRP A 259 -17.84 3.51 -6.66
CA TRP A 259 -18.45 4.07 -5.45
C TRP A 259 -19.87 3.54 -5.16
N ASP A 260 -20.64 3.14 -6.17
CA ASP A 260 -22.03 2.71 -6.04
C ASP A 260 -22.20 1.20 -5.74
N GLY A 261 -21.19 0.55 -5.14
CA GLY A 261 -21.22 -0.89 -4.86
C GLY A 261 -20.95 -1.76 -6.09
N ASN A 262 -20.33 -1.22 -7.12
CA ASN A 262 -20.00 -1.90 -8.38
C ASN A 262 -18.50 -2.24 -8.49
N ASN A 263 -17.78 -2.29 -7.35
CA ASN A 263 -16.37 -2.66 -7.29
C ASN A 263 -16.11 -4.14 -7.57
N PHE A 264 -14.86 -4.56 -7.56
CA PHE A 264 -14.50 -5.93 -7.93
C PHE A 264 -15.03 -7.00 -6.97
N SER A 265 -15.21 -6.69 -5.68
CA SER A 265 -15.81 -7.64 -4.74
C SER A 265 -17.25 -8.02 -5.13
N HIS A 266 -18.01 -7.07 -5.70
CA HIS A 266 -19.35 -7.31 -6.20
C HIS A 266 -19.39 -7.97 -7.60
N LYS A 267 -18.39 -7.66 -8.45
CA LYS A 267 -18.34 -8.23 -9.81
C LYS A 267 -17.86 -9.67 -9.84
N PHE A 268 -16.90 -10.03 -8.97
CA PHE A 268 -16.18 -11.31 -9.03
C PHE A 268 -16.32 -12.17 -7.77
N GLY A 269 -16.93 -11.65 -6.69
CA GLY A 269 -17.00 -12.36 -5.42
C GLY A 269 -15.64 -12.43 -4.70
N MET A 270 -15.36 -13.58 -4.06
CA MET A 270 -14.16 -13.77 -3.21
C MET A 270 -12.98 -14.30 -4.04
N VAL A 271 -12.35 -13.44 -4.82
CA VAL A 271 -11.14 -13.76 -5.59
C VAL A 271 -9.90 -13.65 -4.70
N THR A 272 -9.02 -14.65 -4.72
CA THR A 272 -7.82 -14.66 -3.89
C THR A 272 -6.64 -13.97 -4.57
N LYS A 273 -6.59 -13.93 -5.91
CA LYS A 273 -5.47 -13.37 -6.66
C LYS A 273 -5.90 -12.53 -7.85
N TYR A 274 -5.45 -11.28 -7.90
CA TYR A 274 -5.57 -10.45 -9.10
C TYR A 274 -4.22 -10.26 -9.80
N ILE A 275 -4.21 -10.42 -11.11
CA ILE A 275 -3.08 -10.16 -12.00
C ILE A 275 -3.47 -9.00 -12.91
N ILE A 276 -2.88 -7.84 -12.70
CA ILE A 276 -3.07 -6.68 -13.57
C ILE A 276 -2.14 -6.83 -14.77
N GLY A 277 -2.68 -6.72 -15.98
CA GLY A 277 -1.90 -6.92 -17.19
C GLY A 277 -1.23 -5.64 -17.72
N GLU A 278 -0.27 -5.82 -18.62
CA GLU A 278 0.61 -4.75 -19.16
C GLU A 278 -0.13 -3.69 -20.00
N ASP A 279 -1.36 -3.93 -20.41
CA ASP A 279 -2.19 -2.93 -21.10
C ASP A 279 -2.81 -1.90 -20.13
N VAL A 280 -2.78 -2.15 -18.81
CA VAL A 280 -3.32 -1.28 -17.78
C VAL A 280 -2.32 -0.19 -17.42
N LYS A 281 -2.74 1.09 -17.42
CA LYS A 281 -1.90 2.27 -17.16
C LYS A 281 -2.13 2.89 -15.78
N GLY A 282 -3.27 2.57 -15.17
CA GLY A 282 -3.62 3.04 -13.83
C GLY A 282 -4.67 2.15 -13.20
N ILE A 283 -4.80 2.25 -11.88
CA ILE A 283 -5.83 1.58 -11.09
C ILE A 283 -6.76 2.66 -10.56
N GLY A 284 -8.05 2.53 -10.82
CA GLY A 284 -9.06 3.53 -10.49
C GLY A 284 -9.33 3.62 -8.98
N LYS A 285 -10.02 4.68 -8.60
CA LYS A 285 -10.50 4.91 -7.23
C LYS A 285 -11.41 3.76 -6.79
N TYR A 286 -11.14 3.19 -5.59
CA TYR A 286 -11.88 2.08 -4.96
C TYR A 286 -11.97 0.79 -5.78
N ALA A 287 -11.13 0.57 -6.79
CA ALA A 287 -11.23 -0.59 -7.69
C ALA A 287 -11.28 -1.94 -6.94
N PHE A 288 -10.39 -2.15 -5.97
CA PHE A 288 -10.33 -3.36 -5.14
C PHE A 288 -10.84 -3.14 -3.70
N TRP A 289 -11.58 -2.05 -3.46
CA TRP A 289 -12.12 -1.75 -2.13
C TRP A 289 -13.01 -2.90 -1.63
N GLY A 290 -12.74 -3.38 -0.40
CA GLY A 290 -13.52 -4.44 0.24
C GLY A 290 -13.36 -5.82 -0.40
N CYS A 291 -12.28 -6.07 -1.14
CA CYS A 291 -11.93 -7.41 -1.60
C CYS A 291 -11.41 -8.26 -0.43
N TYR A 292 -12.32 -8.72 0.45
CA TYR A 292 -11.98 -9.40 1.70
C TYR A 292 -11.19 -10.71 1.52
N GLY A 293 -11.37 -11.42 0.40
CA GLY A 293 -10.65 -12.66 0.12
C GLY A 293 -9.33 -12.47 -0.63
N LEU A 294 -8.98 -11.22 -1.02
CA LEU A 294 -7.79 -10.96 -1.80
C LEU A 294 -6.52 -11.18 -0.98
N THR A 295 -5.72 -12.17 -1.35
CA THR A 295 -4.43 -12.50 -0.69
C THR A 295 -3.23 -11.96 -1.43
N SER A 296 -3.33 -11.80 -2.76
CA SER A 296 -2.21 -11.32 -3.56
C SER A 296 -2.65 -10.51 -4.78
N VAL A 297 -1.82 -9.52 -5.15
CA VAL A 297 -1.98 -8.73 -6.37
C VAL A 297 -0.64 -8.62 -7.11
N THR A 298 -0.70 -8.74 -8.45
CA THR A 298 0.45 -8.46 -9.33
C THR A 298 0.22 -7.13 -10.05
N ILE A 299 1.15 -6.18 -9.87
CA ILE A 299 1.13 -4.85 -10.49
C ILE A 299 2.19 -4.79 -11.59
N PRO A 300 1.82 -4.56 -12.85
CA PRO A 300 2.77 -4.52 -13.96
C PRO A 300 3.52 -3.18 -14.05
N ASN A 301 4.63 -3.17 -14.78
CA ASN A 301 5.46 -1.99 -15.01
C ASN A 301 4.74 -0.84 -15.74
N SER A 302 3.61 -1.12 -16.36
CA SER A 302 2.81 -0.16 -17.11
C SER A 302 1.97 0.77 -16.24
N VAL A 303 1.73 0.41 -14.97
CA VAL A 303 0.91 1.20 -14.04
C VAL A 303 1.70 2.40 -13.54
N THR A 304 1.14 3.60 -13.71
CA THR A 304 1.76 4.88 -13.30
C THR A 304 1.00 5.61 -12.20
N SER A 305 -0.24 5.19 -11.91
CA SER A 305 -1.06 5.79 -10.85
C SER A 305 -2.04 4.79 -10.24
N ILE A 306 -2.28 4.94 -8.94
CA ILE A 306 -3.27 4.17 -8.18
C ILE A 306 -4.14 5.18 -7.42
N GLY A 307 -5.46 5.10 -7.66
CA GLY A 307 -6.45 6.05 -7.16
C GLY A 307 -6.79 5.85 -5.69
N GLU A 308 -7.46 6.85 -5.12
CA GLU A 308 -7.90 6.91 -3.73
C GLU A 308 -8.62 5.63 -3.29
N GLY A 309 -8.21 5.07 -2.16
CA GLY A 309 -8.84 3.91 -1.56
C GLY A 309 -8.82 2.64 -2.40
N ALA A 310 -7.96 2.55 -3.43
CA ALA A 310 -8.02 1.45 -4.41
C ALA A 310 -7.91 0.06 -3.79
N PHE A 311 -7.16 -0.10 -2.70
CA PHE A 311 -6.97 -1.34 -1.96
C PHE A 311 -7.48 -1.25 -0.50
N GLY A 312 -8.32 -0.26 -0.22
CA GLY A 312 -8.90 -0.10 1.11
C GLY A 312 -9.75 -1.32 1.51
N TYR A 313 -9.71 -1.69 2.80
CA TYR A 313 -10.47 -2.83 3.35
C TYR A 313 -10.18 -4.18 2.67
N CYS A 314 -8.92 -4.44 2.31
CA CYS A 314 -8.42 -5.74 1.87
C CYS A 314 -7.62 -6.43 3.01
N PRO A 315 -8.27 -6.98 4.04
CA PRO A 315 -7.58 -7.44 5.27
C PRO A 315 -6.68 -8.65 5.04
N ASP A 316 -6.98 -9.47 4.04
CA ASP A 316 -6.25 -10.69 3.76
C ASP A 316 -5.10 -10.49 2.75
N LEU A 317 -4.90 -9.25 2.23
CA LEU A 317 -3.84 -8.94 1.29
C LEU A 317 -2.48 -8.99 1.98
N THR A 318 -1.70 -10.02 1.65
CA THR A 318 -0.38 -10.29 2.24
C THR A 318 0.77 -10.20 1.26
N SER A 319 0.49 -10.14 -0.04
CA SER A 319 1.55 -10.22 -1.05
C SER A 319 1.27 -9.31 -2.24
N VAL A 320 2.24 -8.46 -2.56
CA VAL A 320 2.26 -7.58 -3.74
C VAL A 320 3.43 -7.99 -4.62
N TYR A 321 3.15 -8.38 -5.85
CA TYR A 321 4.15 -8.80 -6.82
C TYR A 321 4.37 -7.75 -7.89
N ILE A 322 5.62 -7.41 -8.15
CA ILE A 322 6.07 -6.52 -9.22
C ILE A 322 7.27 -7.16 -9.96
N ASN A 323 7.58 -6.69 -11.15
CA ASN A 323 8.73 -7.16 -11.91
C ASN A 323 9.90 -6.17 -11.89
N ASP A 324 9.66 -4.90 -11.49
CA ASP A 324 10.67 -3.85 -11.57
C ASP A 324 10.43 -2.77 -10.50
N ILE A 325 11.42 -2.58 -9.64
CA ILE A 325 11.39 -1.56 -8.60
C ILE A 325 11.44 -0.12 -9.16
N ASP A 326 12.07 0.10 -10.33
CA ASP A 326 12.08 1.43 -10.99
C ASP A 326 10.67 1.83 -11.39
N ALA A 327 9.90 0.91 -11.99
CA ALA A 327 8.49 1.14 -12.33
C ALA A 327 7.65 1.42 -11.09
N TRP A 328 7.82 0.65 -10.02
CA TRP A 328 7.12 0.87 -8.74
C TRP A 328 7.38 2.26 -8.17
N CYS A 329 8.64 2.70 -8.10
CA CYS A 329 9.01 4.02 -7.61
C CYS A 329 8.39 5.18 -8.39
N ARG A 330 7.91 4.94 -9.62
CA ARG A 330 7.26 5.95 -10.47
C ARG A 330 5.75 6.03 -10.27
N ILE A 331 5.15 5.05 -9.59
CA ILE A 331 3.71 5.05 -9.31
C ILE A 331 3.35 6.24 -8.42
N SER A 332 2.28 6.93 -8.77
CA SER A 332 1.66 7.95 -7.93
C SER A 332 0.50 7.30 -7.15
N PHE A 333 0.61 7.26 -5.85
CA PHE A 333 -0.44 6.79 -4.95
C PHE A 333 -1.26 7.99 -4.45
N ALA A 334 -2.58 7.89 -4.49
CA ALA A 334 -3.46 9.00 -4.09
C ALA A 334 -3.51 9.18 -2.56
N ASP A 335 -3.47 8.08 -1.81
CA ASP A 335 -3.50 8.02 -0.35
C ASP A 335 -2.88 6.71 0.17
N ALA A 336 -2.95 6.47 1.46
CA ALA A 336 -2.45 5.26 2.11
C ALA A 336 -3.19 4.00 1.65
N ASP A 337 -4.51 4.07 1.49
CA ASP A 337 -5.35 2.95 1.04
C ASP A 337 -5.25 2.71 -0.48
N ALA A 338 -4.60 3.62 -1.22
CA ALA A 338 -4.21 3.39 -2.62
C ALA A 338 -3.05 2.41 -2.73
N ASN A 339 -2.15 2.38 -1.73
CA ASN A 339 -1.01 1.48 -1.76
C ASN A 339 -1.40 0.08 -1.25
N PRO A 340 -1.26 -0.99 -2.07
CA PRO A 340 -1.60 -2.34 -1.64
C PRO A 340 -0.70 -2.90 -0.53
N LEU A 341 0.44 -2.26 -0.22
CA LEU A 341 1.29 -2.61 0.92
C LEU A 341 0.70 -2.16 2.27
N GLY A 342 -0.25 -1.23 2.27
CA GLY A 342 -0.69 -0.42 3.41
C GLY A 342 -1.23 -1.13 4.64
N ARG A 343 -1.37 -2.47 4.63
CA ARG A 343 -1.91 -3.24 5.76
C ARG A 343 -1.21 -4.57 6.01
N SER A 344 0.11 -4.60 6.00
CA SER A 344 0.94 -5.79 6.29
C SER A 344 1.27 -6.65 5.06
N ALA A 345 1.11 -6.15 3.86
CA ALA A 345 1.51 -6.89 2.68
C ALA A 345 3.01 -6.78 2.43
N ASN A 346 3.61 -7.88 2.00
CA ASN A 346 5.00 -7.95 1.60
C ASN A 346 5.17 -7.60 0.12
N LEU A 347 6.22 -6.86 -0.20
CA LEU A 347 6.61 -6.56 -1.58
C LEU A 347 7.54 -7.64 -2.13
N TYR A 348 7.22 -8.17 -3.30
CA TYR A 348 8.04 -9.15 -4.03
C TYR A 348 8.44 -8.60 -5.38
N VAL A 349 9.73 -8.69 -5.72
CA VAL A 349 10.28 -8.35 -7.05
C VAL A 349 10.77 -9.62 -7.70
N ASP A 350 10.27 -9.95 -8.89
CA ASP A 350 10.55 -11.21 -9.62
C ASP A 350 10.36 -12.48 -8.75
N GLY A 351 9.48 -12.39 -7.73
CA GLY A 351 9.18 -13.47 -6.79
C GLY A 351 10.00 -13.47 -5.51
N ASP A 352 11.03 -12.65 -5.40
CA ASP A 352 11.86 -12.53 -4.21
C ASP A 352 11.33 -11.45 -3.26
N LEU A 353 11.26 -11.76 -1.97
CA LEU A 353 10.84 -10.83 -0.92
C LEU A 353 11.82 -9.66 -0.79
N VAL A 354 11.32 -8.43 -0.84
CA VAL A 354 12.14 -7.22 -0.64
C VAL A 354 12.33 -6.98 0.86
N THR A 355 13.53 -7.26 1.35
CA THR A 355 13.99 -6.91 2.70
C THR A 355 15.02 -5.78 2.67
N ASN A 356 15.81 -5.72 1.61
CA ASN A 356 16.81 -4.69 1.38
C ASN A 356 16.44 -3.93 0.09
N LEU A 357 15.94 -2.73 0.23
CA LEU A 357 15.50 -1.91 -0.90
C LEU A 357 16.67 -1.10 -1.45
N VAL A 358 16.93 -1.22 -2.75
CA VAL A 358 17.85 -0.33 -3.46
C VAL A 358 17.03 0.51 -4.44
N ILE A 359 16.89 1.81 -4.16
CA ILE A 359 16.22 2.76 -5.07
C ILE A 359 17.10 2.94 -6.33
N PRO A 360 16.57 2.77 -7.55
CA PRO A 360 17.34 2.88 -8.77
C PRO A 360 17.89 4.30 -9.04
N ASN A 361 19.09 4.38 -9.63
CA ASN A 361 19.76 5.66 -9.96
C ASN A 361 18.98 6.59 -10.91
N GLY A 362 17.92 6.11 -11.57
CA GLY A 362 17.05 6.91 -12.44
C GLY A 362 15.92 7.65 -11.70
N ILE A 363 15.74 7.35 -10.42
CA ILE A 363 14.70 7.97 -9.58
C ILE A 363 15.20 9.28 -9.01
N THR A 364 14.43 10.35 -9.19
CA THR A 364 14.75 11.70 -8.69
C THR A 364 14.01 12.06 -7.41
N SER A 365 12.93 11.36 -7.07
CA SER A 365 12.21 11.52 -5.81
C SER A 365 11.49 10.23 -5.44
N VAL A 366 11.50 9.87 -4.15
CA VAL A 366 10.60 8.85 -3.60
C VAL A 366 9.22 9.48 -3.48
N LYS A 367 8.20 8.87 -4.09
CA LYS A 367 6.84 9.42 -4.12
C LYS A 367 6.15 9.29 -2.77
N ASP A 368 5.08 10.09 -2.58
CA ASP A 368 4.21 9.96 -1.42
C ASP A 368 3.66 8.53 -1.35
N TYR A 369 3.65 7.95 -0.15
CA TYR A 369 3.16 6.60 0.16
C TYR A 369 3.89 5.44 -0.56
N ALA A 370 4.99 5.67 -1.28
CA ALA A 370 5.58 4.65 -2.17
C ALA A 370 5.88 3.31 -1.49
N PHE A 371 6.35 3.31 -0.25
CA PHE A 371 6.66 2.12 0.55
C PHE A 371 5.90 2.10 1.88
N TYR A 372 4.76 2.79 1.93
CA TYR A 372 3.88 2.82 3.10
C TYR A 372 3.46 1.40 3.51
N GLY A 373 3.69 1.04 4.76
CA GLY A 373 3.35 -0.29 5.31
C GLY A 373 4.25 -1.43 4.85
N CYS A 374 5.44 -1.15 4.34
CA CYS A 374 6.39 -2.20 3.93
C CYS A 374 7.13 -2.80 5.14
N TYR A 375 6.43 -3.61 5.94
CA TYR A 375 6.93 -4.17 7.23
C TYR A 375 8.14 -5.07 7.10
N SER A 376 8.31 -5.76 5.95
CA SER A 376 9.45 -6.64 5.70
C SER A 376 10.76 -5.91 5.45
N LEU A 377 10.70 -4.58 5.22
CA LEU A 377 11.85 -3.79 4.83
C LEU A 377 12.79 -3.60 6.02
N THR A 378 14.05 -4.03 5.90
CA THR A 378 15.07 -3.90 6.96
C THR A 378 16.08 -2.81 6.67
N SER A 379 16.33 -2.51 5.40
CA SER A 379 17.25 -1.44 4.99
C SER A 379 16.83 -0.80 3.67
N VAL A 380 17.19 0.49 3.49
CA VAL A 380 16.98 1.26 2.27
C VAL A 380 18.28 1.95 1.85
N THR A 381 18.67 1.77 0.58
CA THR A 381 19.73 2.54 -0.05
C THR A 381 19.12 3.57 -0.99
N ILE A 382 19.31 4.85 -0.70
CA ILE A 382 18.81 5.97 -1.49
C ILE A 382 19.97 6.55 -2.31
N PRO A 383 19.90 6.56 -3.66
CA PRO A 383 21.00 7.06 -4.48
C PRO A 383 21.05 8.59 -4.53
N ASN A 384 22.22 9.13 -4.92
CA ASN A 384 22.43 10.57 -5.07
C ASN A 384 21.59 11.25 -6.17
N SER A 385 20.80 10.50 -6.95
CA SER A 385 19.83 11.07 -7.89
C SER A 385 18.55 11.56 -7.21
N VAL A 386 18.25 11.08 -5.99
CA VAL A 386 17.07 11.45 -5.23
C VAL A 386 17.29 12.80 -4.56
N ASN A 387 16.38 13.75 -4.76
CA ASN A 387 16.40 15.09 -4.18
C ASN A 387 15.28 15.33 -3.15
N GLY A 388 14.34 14.40 -3.00
CA GLY A 388 13.26 14.49 -2.01
C GLY A 388 12.63 13.15 -1.69
N ILE A 389 12.17 13.02 -0.45
CA ILE A 389 11.39 11.90 0.07
C ILE A 389 9.98 12.43 0.32
N GLY A 390 8.98 11.80 -0.25
CA GLY A 390 7.57 12.21 -0.20
C GLY A 390 6.93 11.98 1.18
N ASN A 391 5.70 12.48 1.31
CA ASN A 391 4.90 12.28 2.53
C ASN A 391 4.57 10.81 2.70
N TYR A 392 4.65 10.31 3.93
CA TYR A 392 4.34 8.92 4.29
C TYR A 392 5.12 7.87 3.48
N ALA A 393 6.25 8.25 2.85
CA ALA A 393 6.94 7.39 1.89
C ALA A 393 7.40 6.05 2.48
N PHE A 394 7.82 6.02 3.74
CA PHE A 394 8.27 4.84 4.51
C PHE A 394 7.50 4.68 5.83
N SER A 395 6.31 5.28 5.97
CA SER A 395 5.52 5.11 7.20
C SER A 395 5.17 3.63 7.42
N TYR A 396 5.14 3.21 8.68
CA TYR A 396 4.86 1.82 9.07
C TYR A 396 5.84 0.80 8.46
N CYS A 397 7.10 1.19 8.27
CA CYS A 397 8.18 0.27 7.94
C CYS A 397 8.83 -0.25 9.24
N ASP A 398 8.10 -1.01 10.05
CA ASP A 398 8.50 -1.42 11.40
C ASP A 398 9.80 -2.23 11.44
N GLY A 399 10.10 -2.96 10.34
CA GLY A 399 11.34 -3.71 10.19
C GLY A 399 12.58 -2.86 9.85
N LEU A 400 12.40 -1.58 9.46
CA LEU A 400 13.48 -0.72 8.98
C LEU A 400 14.40 -0.32 10.14
N THR A 401 15.62 -0.87 10.16
CA THR A 401 16.58 -0.63 11.24
C THR A 401 17.48 0.57 11.01
N SER A 402 17.73 0.90 9.75
CA SER A 402 18.58 2.04 9.37
C SER A 402 18.22 2.55 7.97
N VAL A 403 18.38 3.85 7.78
CA VAL A 403 18.28 4.50 6.47
C VAL A 403 19.45 5.46 6.29
N GLU A 404 20.11 5.36 5.14
CA GLU A 404 21.17 6.30 4.74
C GLU A 404 20.57 7.32 3.75
N ILE A 405 20.39 8.56 4.20
CA ILE A 405 19.82 9.65 3.41
C ILE A 405 20.96 10.48 2.81
N PRO A 406 21.15 10.50 1.48
CA PRO A 406 22.27 11.20 0.86
C PRO A 406 22.10 12.73 0.88
N ASN A 407 23.22 13.46 0.77
CA ASN A 407 23.23 14.93 0.73
C ASN A 407 22.54 15.55 -0.50
N SER A 408 22.09 14.76 -1.45
CA SER A 408 21.23 15.21 -2.57
C SER A 408 19.79 15.47 -2.13
N VAL A 409 19.34 14.85 -1.03
CA VAL A 409 17.97 15.02 -0.50
C VAL A 409 17.87 16.36 0.21
N THR A 410 17.01 17.22 -0.31
CA THR A 410 16.76 18.58 0.22
C THR A 410 15.46 18.69 1.01
N SER A 411 14.58 17.70 0.92
CA SER A 411 13.31 17.65 1.63
C SER A 411 12.94 16.23 2.04
N ILE A 412 12.43 16.11 3.27
CA ILE A 412 11.82 14.90 3.82
C ILE A 412 10.39 15.26 4.18
N GLY A 413 9.42 14.59 3.59
CA GLY A 413 8.00 14.91 3.71
C GLY A 413 7.41 14.62 5.08
N SER A 414 6.22 15.13 5.31
CA SER A 414 5.43 14.88 6.52
C SER A 414 5.21 13.38 6.70
N SER A 415 5.40 12.89 7.94
CA SER A 415 5.23 11.48 8.31
C SER A 415 6.06 10.50 7.46
N ALA A 416 7.16 10.95 6.84
CA ALA A 416 7.93 10.11 5.91
C ALA A 416 8.44 8.81 6.54
N PHE A 417 8.74 8.81 7.84
CA PHE A 417 9.20 7.67 8.65
C PHE A 417 8.31 7.47 9.89
N TYR A 418 7.03 7.84 9.80
CA TYR A 418 6.08 7.65 10.90
C TYR A 418 5.95 6.17 11.25
N ASN A 419 5.96 5.83 12.57
CA ASN A 419 5.84 4.46 13.07
C ASN A 419 6.87 3.49 12.46
N CYS A 420 8.15 3.91 12.43
CA CYS A 420 9.26 3.05 12.06
C CYS A 420 9.95 2.51 13.32
N ASP A 421 9.30 1.58 14.04
CA ASP A 421 9.72 1.10 15.37
C ASP A 421 11.12 0.48 15.39
N GLY A 422 11.53 -0.14 14.27
CA GLY A 422 12.86 -0.73 14.13
C GLY A 422 13.99 0.28 13.95
N LEU A 423 13.69 1.56 13.62
CA LEU A 423 14.70 2.55 13.26
C LEU A 423 15.50 2.99 14.47
N THR A 424 16.76 2.53 14.59
CA THR A 424 17.60 2.79 15.75
C THR A 424 18.40 4.09 15.63
N SER A 425 18.69 4.52 14.41
CA SER A 425 19.43 5.74 14.12
C SER A 425 19.10 6.28 12.74
N VAL A 426 19.13 7.60 12.60
CA VAL A 426 18.99 8.31 11.32
C VAL A 426 20.02 9.44 11.25
N GLU A 427 20.67 9.56 10.09
CA GLU A 427 21.52 10.69 9.78
C GLU A 427 20.78 11.65 8.85
N ILE A 428 20.43 12.84 9.36
CA ILE A 428 19.72 13.87 8.58
C ILE A 428 20.78 14.68 7.82
N PRO A 429 20.72 14.75 6.47
CA PRO A 429 21.76 15.42 5.69
C PRO A 429 21.73 16.94 5.82
N ASN A 430 22.90 17.58 5.66
CA ASN A 430 23.06 19.04 5.72
C ASN A 430 22.33 19.83 4.59
N SER A 431 21.72 19.15 3.66
CA SER A 431 20.87 19.72 2.61
C SER A 431 19.42 19.95 3.04
N VAL A 432 18.99 19.31 4.14
CA VAL A 432 17.63 19.45 4.68
C VAL A 432 17.55 20.72 5.53
N THR A 433 16.51 21.55 5.30
CA THR A 433 16.33 22.84 5.95
C THR A 433 15.21 22.89 6.99
N SER A 434 14.34 21.88 7.02
CA SER A 434 13.26 21.72 8.00
C SER A 434 13.00 20.23 8.27
N ILE A 435 12.59 19.91 9.49
CA ILE A 435 11.97 18.63 9.82
C ILE A 435 10.47 18.87 9.83
N GLU A 436 9.74 18.12 9.01
CA GLU A 436 8.32 18.37 8.77
C GLU A 436 7.43 17.72 9.85
N TYR A 437 6.12 17.92 9.71
CA TYR A 437 5.09 17.34 10.57
C TYR A 437 5.22 15.82 10.69
N ARG A 438 5.35 15.29 11.92
CA ARG A 438 5.39 13.87 12.24
C ARG A 438 6.46 13.05 11.49
N THR A 439 7.54 13.67 11.03
CA THR A 439 8.53 12.99 10.15
C THR A 439 9.06 11.69 10.77
N PHE A 440 9.35 11.66 12.08
CA PHE A 440 9.84 10.51 12.85
C PHE A 440 8.96 10.22 14.08
N ASP A 441 7.69 10.58 14.02
CA ASP A 441 6.73 10.32 15.09
C ASP A 441 6.56 8.80 15.27
N ASP A 442 6.49 8.34 16.54
CA ASP A 442 6.31 6.95 16.91
C ASP A 442 7.45 6.02 16.40
N CYS A 443 8.70 6.54 16.39
CA CYS A 443 9.91 5.76 16.10
C CYS A 443 10.51 5.23 17.39
N ASP A 444 9.93 4.19 17.96
CA ASP A 444 10.26 3.65 19.29
C ASP A 444 11.70 3.16 19.45
N GLY A 445 12.32 2.69 18.37
CA GLY A 445 13.71 2.23 18.37
C GLY A 445 14.76 3.34 18.36
N LEU A 446 14.36 4.59 18.05
CA LEU A 446 15.30 5.68 17.82
C LEU A 446 15.95 6.17 19.13
N THR A 447 17.26 5.94 19.28
CA THR A 447 17.96 6.24 20.53
C THR A 447 18.62 7.61 20.54
N SER A 448 19.07 8.08 19.37
CA SER A 448 19.74 9.36 19.24
C SER A 448 19.52 9.97 17.86
N VAL A 449 19.49 11.31 17.79
CA VAL A 449 19.36 12.06 16.54
C VAL A 449 20.27 13.27 16.56
N THR A 450 20.90 13.54 15.40
CA THR A 450 21.62 14.80 15.16
C THR A 450 20.85 15.61 14.12
N ILE A 451 20.33 16.76 14.53
CA ILE A 451 19.69 17.75 13.66
C ILE A 451 20.79 18.70 13.15
N PRO A 452 21.05 18.76 11.83
CA PRO A 452 22.15 19.54 11.28
C PRO A 452 21.92 21.06 11.35
N ASN A 453 22.99 21.82 11.19
CA ASN A 453 22.93 23.29 11.21
C ASN A 453 22.15 23.92 10.05
N SER A 454 21.82 23.15 9.01
CA SER A 454 20.96 23.59 7.91
C SER A 454 19.50 23.76 8.32
N VAL A 455 19.07 23.01 9.33
CA VAL A 455 17.68 23.00 9.80
C VAL A 455 17.37 24.28 10.57
N THR A 456 16.27 24.93 10.19
CA THR A 456 15.77 26.17 10.80
C THR A 456 14.52 25.98 11.64
N SER A 457 13.79 24.88 11.44
CA SER A 457 12.56 24.55 12.17
C SER A 457 12.40 23.05 12.36
N ILE A 458 11.90 22.66 13.53
CA ILE A 458 11.47 21.32 13.86
C ILE A 458 9.95 21.37 13.93
N GLY A 459 9.27 20.59 13.09
CA GLY A 459 7.82 20.61 12.90
C GLY A 459 7.04 20.03 14.07
N GLU A 460 5.73 20.17 14.00
CA GLU A 460 4.78 19.60 14.96
C GLU A 460 4.93 18.07 15.01
N SER A 461 5.02 17.52 16.23
CA SER A 461 5.14 16.09 16.51
C SER A 461 6.30 15.39 15.79
N ALA A 462 7.35 16.10 15.39
CA ALA A 462 8.39 15.55 14.54
C ALA A 462 9.09 14.30 15.11
N PHE A 463 9.20 14.19 16.45
CA PHE A 463 9.76 13.07 17.22
C PHE A 463 8.82 12.71 18.40
N TYR A 464 7.51 12.86 18.19
CA TYR A 464 6.50 12.51 19.19
C TYR A 464 6.55 11.00 19.46
N ASP A 465 6.41 10.61 20.73
CA ASP A 465 6.41 9.22 21.21
C ASP A 465 7.61 8.36 20.78
N CYS A 466 8.79 9.00 20.51
CA CYS A 466 10.05 8.28 20.34
C CYS A 466 10.58 7.85 21.71
N ASN A 467 10.02 6.77 22.26
CA ASN A 467 10.21 6.37 23.66
C ASN A 467 11.65 6.01 24.04
N SER A 468 12.49 5.60 23.08
CA SER A 468 13.91 5.30 23.31
C SER A 468 14.83 6.50 23.12
N LEU A 469 14.33 7.65 22.62
CA LEU A 469 15.16 8.81 22.32
C LEU A 469 15.66 9.48 23.62
N ASN A 470 16.90 9.21 23.97
CA ASN A 470 17.52 9.69 25.18
C ASN A 470 18.58 10.80 24.92
N SER A 471 18.99 11.01 23.68
CA SER A 471 19.98 12.00 23.28
C SER A 471 19.60 12.70 21.98
N ILE A 472 19.74 14.02 21.94
CA ILE A 472 19.54 14.83 20.75
C ILE A 472 20.55 15.95 20.65
N THR A 473 21.09 16.16 19.45
CA THR A 473 21.88 17.35 19.11
C THR A 473 21.05 18.25 18.21
N ILE A 474 20.79 19.49 18.62
CA ILE A 474 20.00 20.46 17.87
C ILE A 474 20.94 21.45 17.18
N GLY A 475 20.82 21.58 15.87
CA GLY A 475 21.63 22.49 15.04
C GLY A 475 21.46 23.96 15.42
N GLN A 476 22.53 24.73 15.22
CA GLN A 476 22.67 26.11 15.71
C GLN A 476 21.83 27.16 14.96
N ARG A 477 21.09 26.73 13.90
CA ARG A 477 20.18 27.61 13.15
C ARG A 477 18.70 27.35 13.43
N VAL A 478 18.39 26.39 14.30
CA VAL A 478 17.00 26.11 14.69
C VAL A 478 16.42 27.30 15.43
N LYS A 479 15.34 27.85 14.91
CA LYS A 479 14.60 29.00 15.43
C LYS A 479 13.31 28.60 16.15
N SER A 480 12.70 27.51 15.73
CA SER A 480 11.44 27.04 16.32
C SER A 480 11.40 25.55 16.52
N ILE A 481 10.77 25.13 17.63
CA ILE A 481 10.43 23.76 17.96
C ILE A 481 8.91 23.72 18.05
N GLY A 482 8.28 22.90 17.20
CA GLY A 482 6.84 22.84 17.01
C GLY A 482 6.09 22.14 18.15
N TRP A 483 4.78 22.17 18.04
CA TRP A 483 3.82 21.56 18.98
C TRP A 483 4.13 20.07 19.19
N SER A 484 4.28 19.63 20.44
CA SER A 484 4.58 18.24 20.81
C SER A 484 5.82 17.62 20.11
N ALA A 485 6.75 18.41 19.61
CA ALA A 485 7.84 17.92 18.75
C ALA A 485 8.68 16.79 19.38
N PHE A 486 8.89 16.80 20.70
CA PHE A 486 9.62 15.81 21.50
C PHE A 486 8.80 15.24 22.65
N ALA A 487 7.47 15.39 22.59
CA ALA A 487 6.61 14.85 23.66
C ALA A 487 6.77 13.32 23.74
N TYR A 488 6.70 12.80 24.99
CA TYR A 488 6.85 11.37 25.32
C TYR A 488 8.21 10.75 24.97
N THR A 489 9.27 11.59 24.80
CA THR A 489 10.63 11.08 24.66
C THR A 489 11.32 10.81 26.00
N ASN A 490 12.40 10.02 25.98
CA ASN A 490 13.19 9.71 27.17
C ASN A 490 14.45 10.59 27.30
N LEU A 491 14.40 11.82 26.76
CA LEU A 491 15.52 12.77 26.85
C LEU A 491 15.84 13.08 28.31
N ASN A 492 17.11 12.95 28.68
CA ASN A 492 17.60 13.31 30.01
C ASN A 492 18.13 14.76 30.06
N SER A 493 18.60 15.26 28.96
CA SER A 493 19.03 16.65 28.78
C SER A 493 18.73 17.13 27.36
N VAL A 494 18.63 18.45 27.21
CA VAL A 494 18.50 19.08 25.89
C VAL A 494 19.36 20.32 25.80
N THR A 495 20.04 20.49 24.66
CA THR A 495 20.82 21.71 24.37
C THR A 495 20.06 22.51 23.30
N LEU A 496 19.58 23.69 23.69
CA LEU A 496 18.83 24.62 22.89
C LEU A 496 19.77 25.70 22.32
N PRO A 497 19.82 25.90 20.99
CA PRO A 497 20.80 26.79 20.36
C PRO A 497 20.50 28.28 20.62
N SER A 498 21.52 29.10 20.38
CA SER A 498 21.41 30.56 20.54
C SER A 498 20.46 31.24 19.56
N SER A 499 20.13 30.58 18.47
CA SER A 499 19.21 31.03 17.45
C SER A 499 17.73 30.79 17.80
N LEU A 500 17.42 30.02 18.86
CA LEU A 500 16.08 29.62 19.18
C LEU A 500 15.22 30.81 19.62
N GLU A 501 14.08 30.95 19.01
CA GLU A 501 13.12 32.06 19.21
C GLU A 501 11.80 31.56 19.83
N LEU A 502 11.39 30.30 19.54
CA LEU A 502 10.08 29.75 19.93
C LEU A 502 10.17 28.27 20.28
N ILE A 503 9.50 27.88 21.36
CA ILE A 503 9.16 26.49 21.73
C ILE A 503 7.63 26.45 21.91
N GLU A 504 6.93 25.74 21.05
CA GLU A 504 5.49 25.67 21.07
C GLU A 504 4.95 24.82 22.23
N GLU A 505 3.63 24.78 22.37
CA GLU A 505 2.96 24.03 23.43
C GLU A 505 3.28 22.53 23.35
N TYR A 506 3.41 21.91 24.51
CA TYR A 506 3.68 20.47 24.66
C TYR A 506 4.99 19.98 24.03
N ALA A 507 5.87 20.86 23.53
CA ALA A 507 7.08 20.44 22.79
C ALA A 507 7.93 19.39 23.53
N PHE A 508 8.01 19.47 24.87
CA PHE A 508 8.68 18.50 25.75
C PHE A 508 7.71 17.91 26.78
N TYR A 509 6.44 17.71 26.37
CA TYR A 509 5.42 17.13 27.25
C TYR A 509 5.78 15.69 27.60
N ASP A 510 5.60 15.32 28.88
CA ASP A 510 5.87 13.98 29.44
C ASP A 510 7.32 13.45 29.21
N CYS A 511 8.28 14.34 28.97
CA CYS A 511 9.71 14.01 29.01
C CYS A 511 10.15 13.85 30.48
N LYS A 512 9.79 12.73 31.11
CA LYS A 512 9.96 12.50 32.57
C LYS A 512 11.41 12.48 33.02
N ALA A 513 12.33 12.12 32.11
CA ALA A 513 13.74 12.03 32.38
C ALA A 513 14.49 13.37 32.16
N LEU A 514 13.81 14.43 31.69
CA LEU A 514 14.46 15.70 31.37
C LEU A 514 14.74 16.51 32.64
N TYR A 515 16.00 16.50 33.07
CA TYR A 515 16.46 17.21 34.27
C TYR A 515 17.37 18.40 33.97
N ASP A 516 18.02 18.44 32.81
CA ASP A 516 18.95 19.52 32.43
C ASP A 516 18.55 20.14 31.08
N ILE A 517 18.32 21.45 31.08
CA ILE A 517 17.99 22.25 29.90
C ILE A 517 19.09 23.29 29.73
N TYR A 518 19.95 23.14 28.73
CA TYR A 518 20.98 24.12 28.36
C TYR A 518 20.42 25.05 27.29
N CYS A 519 20.11 26.29 27.59
CA CYS A 519 19.60 27.27 26.63
C CYS A 519 20.58 28.39 26.39
N TYR A 520 21.17 28.42 25.20
CA TYR A 520 22.21 29.42 24.83
C TYR A 520 21.63 30.71 24.24
N ALA A 521 20.30 30.83 24.13
CA ALA A 521 19.66 32.06 23.65
C ALA A 521 19.89 33.22 24.62
N LYS A 522 20.32 34.38 24.10
CA LYS A 522 20.60 35.59 24.93
C LYS A 522 19.29 36.18 25.50
N MET A 523 18.20 36.07 24.78
CA MET A 523 16.87 36.40 25.26
C MET A 523 16.08 35.13 25.40
N PRO A 524 15.24 34.97 26.44
CA PRO A 524 14.41 33.76 26.58
C PRO A 524 13.59 33.50 25.34
N PRO A 525 13.65 32.31 24.72
CA PRO A 525 12.71 31.93 23.68
C PRO A 525 11.27 31.99 24.20
N ALA A 526 10.33 32.34 23.36
CA ALA A 526 8.91 32.29 23.70
C ALA A 526 8.50 30.83 24.00
N ILE A 527 7.88 30.60 25.17
CA ILE A 527 7.33 29.30 25.60
C ILE A 527 5.96 29.48 26.22
N SER A 528 5.15 28.41 26.28
CA SER A 528 3.91 28.38 27.09
C SER A 528 4.14 27.55 28.36
N GLU A 529 3.21 27.63 29.32
CA GLU A 529 3.23 26.81 30.54
C GLU A 529 3.11 25.31 30.25
N SER A 530 2.68 24.91 29.07
CA SER A 530 2.57 23.52 28.64
C SER A 530 3.79 23.03 27.86
N SER A 531 4.74 23.90 27.47
CA SER A 531 5.91 23.50 26.67
C SER A 531 6.81 22.47 27.37
N PHE A 532 6.86 22.51 28.71
CA PHE A 532 7.56 21.56 29.57
C PHE A 532 6.63 21.05 30.68
N VAL A 533 6.86 19.83 31.17
CA VAL A 533 6.14 19.28 32.33
C VAL A 533 6.98 19.34 33.60
N ASN A 534 8.27 19.07 33.48
CA ASN A 534 9.16 19.03 34.64
C ASN A 534 9.80 20.40 34.93
N TYR A 535 9.07 21.28 35.62
CA TYR A 535 9.60 22.57 36.06
C TYR A 535 10.67 22.47 37.16
N ASN A 536 10.94 21.29 37.72
CA ASN A 536 12.06 21.09 38.66
C ASN A 536 13.41 20.86 37.94
N ALA A 537 13.42 20.83 36.62
CA ALA A 537 14.65 20.72 35.84
C ALA A 537 15.58 21.89 36.11
N TYR A 538 16.87 21.64 35.95
CA TYR A 538 17.90 22.69 35.99
C TYR A 538 17.96 23.37 34.60
N VAL A 539 17.81 24.70 34.61
CA VAL A 539 17.95 25.50 33.40
C VAL A 539 19.26 26.23 33.41
N HIS A 540 20.12 25.89 32.49
CA HIS A 540 21.43 26.48 32.34
C HIS A 540 21.38 27.52 31.20
N VAL A 541 21.71 28.80 31.54
CA VAL A 541 21.63 29.94 30.61
C VAL A 541 22.90 30.77 30.67
N PRO A 542 23.27 31.55 29.62
CA PRO A 542 24.40 32.45 29.68
C PRO A 542 24.31 33.42 30.90
N CYS A 543 25.37 33.60 31.63
CA CYS A 543 25.35 34.38 32.90
C CYS A 543 24.77 35.79 32.73
N ASP A 544 25.09 36.46 31.64
CA ASP A 544 24.56 37.81 31.29
C ASP A 544 23.06 37.78 30.99
N SER A 545 22.53 36.63 30.63
CA SER A 545 21.12 36.44 30.22
C SER A 545 20.25 35.99 31.38
N LYS A 546 20.83 35.41 32.47
CA LYS A 546 20.07 34.81 33.59
C LYS A 546 18.95 35.69 34.13
N ARG A 547 19.22 37.00 34.28
CA ARG A 547 18.22 37.98 34.75
C ARG A 547 16.96 38.07 33.85
N TYR A 548 17.09 37.85 32.55
CA TYR A 548 15.99 37.89 31.60
C TYR A 548 15.11 36.64 31.74
N TYR A 549 15.72 35.46 31.92
CA TYR A 549 15.02 34.21 32.18
C TYR A 549 14.28 34.24 33.54
N GLN A 550 14.89 34.82 34.57
CA GLN A 550 14.26 34.97 35.88
C GLN A 550 13.12 35.99 35.88
N ALA A 551 13.12 36.95 34.94
CA ALA A 551 12.09 37.97 34.78
C ALA A 551 10.99 37.56 33.79
N ASP A 552 11.21 36.53 32.99
CA ASP A 552 10.21 36.01 32.05
C ASP A 552 9.10 35.30 32.80
N MET A 553 7.85 35.44 32.33
CA MET A 553 6.66 34.97 33.03
C MET A 553 6.61 33.42 33.13
N VAL A 554 7.08 32.70 32.13
CA VAL A 554 6.99 31.24 32.09
C VAL A 554 8.36 30.61 32.46
N TRP A 555 9.48 31.13 31.96
CA TRP A 555 10.82 30.61 32.34
C TRP A 555 11.09 30.75 33.84
N SER A 556 10.52 31.75 34.53
CA SER A 556 10.64 31.92 35.99
C SER A 556 9.94 30.81 36.80
N LEU A 557 9.11 29.97 36.20
CA LEU A 557 8.53 28.78 36.84
C LEU A 557 9.59 27.71 37.11
N PHE A 558 10.77 27.75 36.47
CA PHE A 558 11.90 26.91 36.81
C PHE A 558 12.66 27.51 38.01
N PRO A 559 12.63 26.85 39.17
CA PRO A 559 13.33 27.41 40.38
C PRO A 559 14.85 27.33 40.29
N ASN A 560 15.38 26.47 39.40
CA ASN A 560 16.80 26.14 39.33
C ASN A 560 17.46 26.75 38.06
N ILE A 561 17.29 28.07 37.84
CA ILE A 561 18.00 28.75 36.74
C ILE A 561 19.42 29.03 37.16
N GLN A 562 20.37 28.44 36.49
CA GLN A 562 21.83 28.56 36.75
C GLN A 562 22.55 29.26 35.60
N CYS A 563 23.72 29.82 35.91
CA CYS A 563 24.66 30.24 34.88
C CYS A 563 25.28 29.00 34.23
N ILE A 564 25.33 28.97 32.91
CA ILE A 564 26.38 28.21 32.23
C ILE A 564 27.66 28.91 32.65
N GLU A 565 28.42 28.34 33.61
CA GLU A 565 29.79 28.78 33.84
C GLU A 565 30.46 28.65 32.48
N SER A 566 30.77 29.77 31.87
CA SER A 566 31.60 29.78 30.67
C SER A 566 32.86 29.05 31.01
N ASP A 567 33.11 27.87 30.48
CA ASP A 567 34.44 27.57 30.03
C ASP A 567 34.73 28.73 29.07
N GLU A 568 35.32 29.82 29.60
CA GLU A 568 35.57 31.04 28.86
C GLU A 568 36.38 30.66 27.62
N VAL A 569 35.70 30.47 26.49
CA VAL A 569 36.35 30.76 25.23
C VAL A 569 36.52 32.27 25.28
N LYS A 570 37.70 32.71 25.78
CA LYS A 570 38.14 34.10 25.63
C LYS A 570 37.93 34.39 24.16
N THR A 571 37.14 35.43 23.85
CA THR A 571 36.81 35.83 22.48
C THR A 571 38.04 36.05 21.60
N ASP A 572 39.23 35.91 22.15
CA ASP A 572 40.53 36.17 21.56
C ASP A 572 41.38 34.90 21.37
N GLY A 573 40.87 33.68 21.60
CA GLY A 573 41.76 32.53 21.48
C GLY A 573 41.16 31.14 21.66
N VAL A 574 41.97 30.14 21.49
CA VAL A 574 41.68 28.72 21.67
C VAL A 574 41.88 28.34 23.13
N VAL A 575 40.90 27.63 23.72
CA VAL A 575 41.07 27.02 25.05
C VAL A 575 41.50 25.57 24.87
N VAL A 576 42.54 25.16 25.60
CA VAL A 576 43.10 23.82 25.58
C VAL A 576 43.09 23.25 26.99
N THR A 577 42.38 22.16 27.19
CA THR A 577 42.27 21.47 28.47
C THR A 577 42.93 20.09 28.37
N PRO A 578 44.14 19.89 28.85
CA PRO A 578 44.79 18.58 28.84
C PRO A 578 44.25 17.69 29.98
N SER A 579 44.16 16.39 29.69
CA SER A 579 43.91 15.31 30.64
C SER A 579 45.12 14.37 30.68
N THR A 580 45.02 13.18 31.27
CA THR A 580 46.12 12.22 31.37
C THR A 580 46.60 11.76 29.98
N ASN A 581 45.67 11.33 29.12
CA ASN A 581 45.96 10.80 27.77
C ASN A 581 45.20 11.53 26.67
N ASP A 582 44.54 12.63 26.98
CA ASP A 582 43.64 13.34 26.06
C ASP A 582 43.88 14.83 26.15
N VAL A 583 43.47 15.56 25.12
CA VAL A 583 43.35 17.01 25.14
C VAL A 583 42.04 17.43 24.51
N THR A 584 41.28 18.25 25.19
CA THR A 584 40.11 18.93 24.64
C THR A 584 40.53 20.31 24.14
N ILE A 585 40.23 20.59 22.87
CA ILE A 585 40.54 21.88 22.23
C ILE A 585 39.20 22.53 21.88
N ILE A 586 39.01 23.77 22.32
CA ILE A 586 37.84 24.59 22.00
C ILE A 586 38.34 25.80 21.20
N TRP A 587 37.72 26.05 20.04
CA TRP A 587 38.09 27.20 19.19
C TRP A 587 36.87 27.99 18.77
N PRO A 588 37.00 29.33 18.54
CA PRO A 588 35.88 30.18 18.17
C PRO A 588 35.39 29.94 16.74
N THR A 589 34.08 30.11 16.51
CA THR A 589 33.52 30.18 15.18
C THR A 589 33.81 31.49 14.48
N SER A 590 33.85 31.48 13.16
CA SER A 590 33.98 32.69 12.34
C SER A 590 32.95 32.63 11.19
N ASP A 591 32.18 33.70 11.03
CA ASP A 591 31.13 33.79 9.98
C ASP A 591 31.69 33.70 8.55
N SER A 592 32.98 33.92 8.37
CA SER A 592 33.68 33.83 7.08
C SER A 592 34.51 32.54 6.92
N ALA A 593 34.48 31.65 7.92
CA ALA A 593 35.21 30.39 7.84
C ALA A 593 34.57 29.41 6.85
N ASP A 594 35.42 28.74 6.06
CA ASP A 594 35.09 27.58 5.26
C ASP A 594 35.63 26.31 5.93
N THR A 595 36.83 26.39 6.48
CA THR A 595 37.47 25.27 7.18
C THR A 595 38.26 25.69 8.42
N TYR A 596 38.36 24.73 9.36
CA TYR A 596 39.23 24.80 10.53
C TYR A 596 40.25 23.66 10.47
N THR A 597 41.51 23.96 10.61
CA THR A 597 42.59 22.96 10.66
C THR A 597 43.27 22.98 12.02
N ILE A 598 43.25 21.85 12.72
CA ILE A 598 43.92 21.65 14.00
C ILE A 598 45.16 20.78 13.76
N ILE A 599 46.31 21.22 14.21
CA ILE A 599 47.55 20.46 14.17
C ILE A 599 48.06 20.31 15.59
N ILE A 600 48.36 19.08 16.03
CA ILE A 600 49.01 18.77 17.29
C ILE A 600 50.38 18.18 16.98
N LYS A 601 51.43 18.68 17.68
CA LYS A 601 52.82 18.27 17.53
C LYS A 601 53.43 17.85 18.86
N GLN A 602 54.29 16.85 18.80
CA GLN A 602 55.20 16.51 19.89
C GLN A 602 56.64 16.85 19.48
N GLY A 603 57.21 17.89 20.04
CA GLY A 603 58.45 18.49 19.54
C GLY A 603 58.28 19.01 18.11
N ASN A 604 59.10 18.55 17.17
CA ASN A 604 59.00 18.92 15.76
C ASN A 604 58.09 18.01 14.94
N ASP A 605 57.63 16.89 15.49
CA ASP A 605 56.86 15.88 14.79
C ASP A 605 55.39 16.19 14.90
N VAL A 606 54.65 16.11 13.77
CA VAL A 606 53.20 16.25 13.76
C VAL A 606 52.58 14.98 14.32
N PHE A 607 51.85 15.06 15.45
CA PHE A 607 51.11 13.96 16.03
C PHE A 607 49.83 13.68 15.21
N CYS A 608 49.02 14.70 14.97
CA CYS A 608 47.86 14.61 14.09
C CYS A 608 47.52 15.96 13.43
N THR A 609 46.86 15.89 12.30
CA THR A 609 46.20 17.01 11.63
C THR A 609 44.76 16.68 11.42
N LEU A 610 43.85 17.55 11.87
CA LEU A 610 42.41 17.42 11.76
C LEU A 610 41.88 18.60 10.94
N THR A 611 41.02 18.36 9.98
CA THR A 611 40.38 19.43 9.20
C THR A 611 38.89 19.28 9.32
N PHE A 612 38.21 20.35 9.70
CA PHE A 612 36.77 20.46 9.84
C PHE A 612 36.23 21.46 8.83
N ASN A 613 34.97 21.27 8.34
CA ASN A 613 34.25 22.29 7.61
C ASN A 613 33.76 23.42 8.55
N ALA A 614 33.09 24.42 7.95
CA ALA A 614 32.52 25.54 8.69
C ALA A 614 31.49 25.11 9.76
N ASP A 615 30.84 23.94 9.57
CA ASP A 615 29.84 23.39 10.48
C ASP A 615 30.40 22.47 11.54
N GLY A 616 31.73 22.33 11.64
CA GLY A 616 32.40 21.49 12.61
C GLY A 616 32.48 20.01 12.23
N GLN A 617 32.08 19.62 11.03
CA GLN A 617 32.20 18.25 10.54
C GLN A 617 33.68 17.96 10.18
N LEU A 618 34.19 16.84 10.64
CA LEU A 618 35.56 16.41 10.36
C LEU A 618 35.68 15.93 8.91
N LEU A 619 36.45 16.65 8.10
CA LEU A 619 36.70 16.36 6.69
C LEU A 619 37.90 15.44 6.48
N ASN A 620 38.92 15.57 7.30
CA ASN A 620 40.18 14.82 7.12
C ASN A 620 40.94 14.63 8.44
N ILE A 621 41.53 13.45 8.59
CA ILE A 621 42.45 13.11 9.67
C ILE A 621 43.76 12.59 9.08
N ALA A 622 44.89 13.16 9.47
CA ALA A 622 46.20 12.62 9.15
C ALA A 622 46.99 12.43 10.44
N PHE A 623 47.46 11.21 10.71
CA PHE A 623 48.39 10.88 11.82
C PHE A 623 49.82 10.70 11.31
N ALA A 624 50.82 10.90 12.17
CA ALA A 624 52.19 10.59 11.85
C ALA A 624 52.39 9.10 11.49
N PRO A 625 53.30 8.76 10.55
CA PRO A 625 53.44 7.42 10.00
C PRO A 625 53.95 6.32 10.93
N SER A 626 54.24 6.59 12.20
CA SER A 626 54.89 5.65 13.09
C SER A 626 54.38 5.71 14.53
N ARG A 627 53.13 5.26 14.76
CA ARG A 627 52.71 4.85 16.11
C ARG A 627 51.65 3.77 16.00
N ASP A 628 52.06 2.55 16.35
CA ASP A 628 51.14 1.48 16.72
C ASP A 628 50.47 1.85 18.05
N GLY A 629 49.19 2.08 18.05
CA GLY A 629 48.42 2.42 19.25
C GLY A 629 47.10 3.12 18.89
N ASP A 630 46.06 2.33 18.76
CA ASP A 630 44.74 2.68 18.30
C ASP A 630 43.90 3.40 19.35
N ASN A 631 43.90 4.76 19.35
CA ASN A 631 42.74 5.51 19.86
C ASN A 631 42.46 6.63 18.89
N ARG A 632 41.32 6.57 18.19
CA ARG A 632 40.91 7.53 17.18
C ARG A 632 39.85 8.47 17.70
N PRO A 633 39.90 9.78 17.33
CA PRO A 633 38.97 10.77 17.83
C PRO A 633 37.56 10.59 17.27
N ALA A 634 36.59 11.15 17.97
CA ALA A 634 35.19 11.22 17.54
C ALA A 634 35.03 11.87 16.13
N GLN A 635 34.01 11.51 15.40
CA GLN A 635 33.81 11.94 14.00
C GLN A 635 33.43 13.41 13.84
N TYR A 636 33.00 14.09 14.93
CA TYR A 636 32.52 15.47 14.91
C TYR A 636 33.09 16.27 16.06
N ALA A 637 33.33 17.56 15.82
CA ALA A 637 33.57 18.50 16.91
C ALA A 637 32.23 18.82 17.59
N GLU A 638 32.23 18.73 18.93
CA GLU A 638 31.08 19.19 19.70
C GLU A 638 31.03 20.72 19.71
N GLN A 639 29.83 21.29 19.71
CA GLN A 639 29.69 22.73 19.80
C GLN A 639 29.94 23.22 21.23
N ALA A 640 30.77 24.22 21.36
CA ALA A 640 30.98 24.97 22.59
C ALA A 640 30.35 26.36 22.49
N VAL A 641 30.26 27.08 23.62
CA VAL A 641 29.80 28.47 23.62
C VAL A 641 30.67 29.32 22.71
N ASN A 642 30.09 29.84 21.61
CA ASN A 642 30.79 30.62 20.58
C ASN A 642 31.94 29.90 19.84
N GLY A 643 31.92 28.56 19.77
CA GLY A 643 32.97 27.81 19.09
C GLY A 643 32.67 26.34 18.93
N TYR A 644 33.69 25.58 18.57
CA TYR A 644 33.66 24.13 18.47
C TYR A 644 34.60 23.51 19.53
N ARG A 645 34.21 22.32 20.02
CA ARG A 645 34.99 21.52 20.97
C ARG A 645 35.36 20.20 20.31
N PHE A 646 36.58 19.77 20.45
CA PHE A 646 37.00 18.47 19.97
C PHE A 646 38.05 17.88 20.94
N THR A 647 37.91 16.57 21.24
CA THR A 647 38.87 15.88 22.12
C THR A 647 39.76 14.95 21.31
N VAL A 648 41.06 15.13 21.41
CA VAL A 648 42.05 14.25 20.82
C VAL A 648 42.55 13.29 21.89
N THR A 649 42.41 12.00 21.65
CA THR A 649 42.78 10.90 22.56
C THR A 649 44.08 10.22 22.13
N GLY A 650 44.66 9.39 22.99
CA GLY A 650 45.85 8.62 22.68
C GLY A 650 47.17 9.38 22.79
N LEU A 651 47.17 10.48 23.52
CA LEU A 651 48.40 11.22 23.85
C LEU A 651 49.20 10.47 24.92
N THR A 652 50.50 10.72 24.96
CA THR A 652 51.39 10.18 25.99
C THR A 652 51.26 10.99 27.27
N GLU A 653 51.15 10.34 28.43
CA GLU A 653 51.09 10.99 29.74
C GLU A 653 52.34 11.86 30.04
N ALA A 654 52.12 12.90 30.82
CA ALA A 654 53.16 13.85 31.27
C ALA A 654 54.06 14.38 30.13
N THR A 655 53.48 14.52 28.93
CA THR A 655 54.22 14.90 27.72
C THR A 655 53.78 16.28 27.23
N GLN A 656 54.73 17.10 26.82
CA GLN A 656 54.47 18.40 26.24
C GLN A 656 54.15 18.30 24.75
N TYR A 657 53.09 18.96 24.35
CA TYR A 657 52.61 19.08 22.97
C TYR A 657 52.44 20.56 22.60
N ALA A 658 52.65 20.86 21.31
CA ALA A 658 52.28 22.13 20.72
C ALA A 658 51.01 21.94 19.86
N TYR A 659 50.15 22.94 19.84
CA TYR A 659 48.96 22.94 18.98
C TYR A 659 48.88 24.19 18.10
N SER A 660 48.20 24.08 16.97
CA SER A 660 47.73 25.24 16.20
C SER A 660 46.34 24.98 15.67
N VAL A 661 45.47 25.99 15.71
CA VAL A 661 44.14 26.01 15.11
C VAL A 661 44.10 27.11 14.05
N THR A 662 43.94 26.75 12.78
CA THR A 662 43.96 27.69 11.66
C THR A 662 42.58 27.71 11.00
N THR A 663 41.99 28.89 10.92
CA THR A 663 40.72 29.16 10.24
C THR A 663 41.00 29.70 8.84
N LYS A 664 40.29 29.14 7.81
CA LYS A 664 40.42 29.56 6.42
C LYS A 664 39.05 29.85 5.79
N ASP A 665 39.06 30.80 4.85
CA ASP A 665 37.87 31.12 4.04
C ASP A 665 37.73 30.18 2.81
N ALA A 666 36.64 30.33 2.05
CA ALA A 666 36.35 29.56 0.83
C ALA A 666 37.40 29.75 -0.29
N ALA A 667 38.24 30.79 -0.23
CA ALA A 667 39.36 31.01 -1.12
C ALA A 667 40.67 30.38 -0.60
N ASN A 668 40.59 29.58 0.50
CA ASN A 668 41.71 28.95 1.21
C ASN A 668 42.70 29.94 1.79
N GLN A 669 42.29 31.22 2.04
CA GLN A 669 43.08 32.21 2.71
C GLN A 669 42.95 32.06 4.22
N THR A 670 44.07 32.20 4.95
CA THR A 670 44.07 32.14 6.42
C THR A 670 43.41 33.39 6.99
N ILE A 671 42.33 33.22 7.75
CA ILE A 671 41.66 34.28 8.50
C ILE A 671 42.40 34.53 9.79
N VAL A 672 42.65 33.49 10.57
CA VAL A 672 43.33 33.54 11.85
C VAL A 672 44.05 32.23 12.16
N THR A 673 45.13 32.29 12.90
CA THR A 673 45.80 31.10 13.47
C THR A 673 46.05 31.35 14.95
N TYR A 674 45.57 30.41 15.76
CA TYR A 674 45.86 30.33 17.18
C TYR A 674 46.94 29.25 17.41
N SER A 675 47.89 29.44 18.31
CA SER A 675 48.88 28.43 18.63
C SER A 675 49.34 28.54 20.07
N GLY A 676 49.73 27.42 20.64
CA GLY A 676 50.23 27.35 22.02
C GLY A 676 50.79 25.97 22.33
N GLU A 677 51.07 25.76 23.62
CA GLU A 677 51.60 24.50 24.14
C GLU A 677 50.72 24.03 25.31
N PHE A 678 50.63 22.72 25.52
CA PHE A 678 50.03 22.09 26.68
C PHE A 678 50.84 20.86 27.11
N THR A 679 50.67 20.43 28.35
CA THR A 679 51.29 19.21 28.87
C THR A 679 50.19 18.30 29.39
N THR A 680 50.16 17.04 28.94
CA THR A 680 49.22 16.02 29.45
C THR A 680 49.51 15.73 30.92
N MET A 681 48.48 15.42 31.72
CA MET A 681 48.66 15.17 33.16
C MET A 681 49.40 13.84 33.39
N GLY A 682 50.21 13.77 34.43
CA GLY A 682 50.83 12.53 34.89
C GLY A 682 49.78 11.70 35.67
N GLY A 683 49.70 10.41 35.39
CA GLY A 683 48.82 9.51 36.11
C GLY A 683 49.23 9.32 37.56
N THR A 684 48.46 9.83 38.53
CA THR A 684 48.55 9.38 39.92
C THR A 684 47.71 8.13 40.08
N THR A 685 48.36 6.99 40.31
CA THR A 685 47.69 5.78 40.74
C THR A 685 46.99 5.98 42.09
N SER A 686 45.71 6.27 42.13
CA SER A 686 44.85 5.89 43.26
C SER A 686 43.36 5.96 42.87
N ALA A 687 42.76 4.78 42.83
CA ALA A 687 41.36 4.52 43.16
C ALA A 687 40.26 5.24 42.34
N VAL A 688 40.04 4.83 41.10
CA VAL A 688 38.69 4.60 40.51
C VAL A 688 38.73 3.35 39.61
N GLU A 689 39.16 2.21 40.12
CA GLU A 689 38.77 0.90 39.62
C GLU A 689 37.58 0.49 40.48
N ASP A 690 36.37 0.80 40.04
CA ASP A 690 35.11 0.08 40.36
C ASP A 690 33.92 0.94 39.99
N ILE A 691 33.66 1.24 38.74
CA ILE A 691 32.32 1.50 38.15
C ILE A 691 32.49 1.60 36.62
N LEU A 692 32.80 0.50 35.94
CA LEU A 692 32.57 0.30 34.51
C LEU A 692 32.66 -1.18 34.17
N GLN A 693 31.77 -1.98 34.77
CA GLN A 693 31.40 -3.29 34.23
C GLN A 693 29.93 -3.17 33.86
N ASN A 694 29.69 -2.93 32.59
CA ASN A 694 28.55 -3.35 31.76
C ASN A 694 28.24 -2.30 30.68
N THR A 695 29.11 -2.18 29.70
CA THR A 695 28.72 -1.74 28.37
C THR A 695 29.61 -2.45 27.35
N THR A 696 29.01 -3.14 26.41
CA THR A 696 29.64 -3.87 25.32
C THR A 696 30.69 -3.05 24.59
N ASN A 697 31.97 -3.50 24.64
CA ASN A 697 33.11 -2.89 23.96
C ASN A 697 32.92 -3.01 22.42
N ILE A 698 32.43 -1.97 21.79
CA ILE A 698 32.50 -1.83 20.34
C ILE A 698 33.55 -0.77 20.03
N GLN A 699 34.68 -1.18 19.41
CA GLN A 699 35.73 -0.27 18.93
C GLN A 699 35.62 -0.21 17.39
N LYS A 700 35.67 0.99 16.83
CA LYS A 700 35.80 1.21 15.39
C LYS A 700 37.21 1.60 15.05
N LEU A 701 37.90 0.85 14.21
CA LEU A 701 39.28 1.04 13.79
C LEU A 701 39.36 1.31 12.28
N LEU A 702 40.27 2.17 11.83
CA LEU A 702 40.59 2.30 10.40
C LEU A 702 41.99 1.70 10.18
N ARG A 703 42.14 0.59 9.54
CA ARG A 703 43.39 -0.04 9.17
C ARG A 703 43.58 0.00 7.66
N ASN A 704 44.67 0.57 7.17
CA ASN A 704 44.96 0.72 5.73
C ASN A 704 43.83 1.38 4.92
N GLY A 705 43.14 2.37 5.51
CA GLY A 705 42.01 3.06 4.83
C GLY A 705 40.68 2.32 4.86
N GLN A 706 40.59 1.18 5.53
CA GLN A 706 39.35 0.43 5.71
C GLN A 706 38.83 0.53 7.16
N LEU A 707 37.52 0.76 7.32
CA LEU A 707 36.86 0.76 8.62
C LEU A 707 36.75 -0.69 9.14
N ILE A 708 37.28 -0.94 10.33
CA ILE A 708 37.22 -2.20 11.06
C ILE A 708 36.40 -1.94 12.33
N ILE A 709 35.41 -2.76 12.59
CA ILE A 709 34.60 -2.74 13.79
C ILE A 709 35.10 -3.90 14.68
N VAL A 710 35.59 -3.60 15.88
CA VAL A 710 35.94 -4.64 16.86
C VAL A 710 34.84 -4.73 17.91
N ARG A 711 34.25 -5.91 18.04
CA ARG A 711 33.24 -6.24 19.05
C ARG A 711 33.70 -7.47 19.82
N ASP A 712 33.82 -7.34 21.14
CA ASP A 712 34.27 -8.42 22.04
C ASP A 712 35.57 -9.08 21.60
N GLY A 713 36.53 -8.28 21.04
CA GLY A 713 37.80 -8.76 20.57
C GLY A 713 37.83 -9.40 19.19
N ILE A 714 36.72 -9.44 18.48
CA ILE A 714 36.58 -9.94 17.10
C ILE A 714 36.50 -8.74 16.14
N GLU A 715 37.26 -8.80 15.04
CA GLU A 715 37.32 -7.76 14.02
C GLU A 715 36.32 -8.03 12.89
N TYR A 716 35.57 -7.00 12.47
CA TYR A 716 34.62 -7.04 11.36
C TYR A 716 34.92 -5.93 10.36
N ASN A 717 34.69 -6.15 9.07
CA ASN A 717 34.74 -5.10 8.06
C ASN A 717 33.51 -4.16 8.16
N ALA A 718 33.48 -3.09 7.35
CA ALA A 718 32.37 -2.12 7.33
C ALA A 718 31.00 -2.74 6.94
N MET A 719 31.01 -3.96 6.39
CA MET A 719 29.82 -4.71 6.03
C MET A 719 29.42 -5.77 7.07
N GLY A 720 30.08 -5.78 8.24
CA GLY A 720 29.78 -6.69 9.34
C GLY A 720 30.31 -8.13 9.17
N GLN A 721 31.21 -8.38 8.22
CA GLN A 721 31.85 -9.67 8.05
C GLN A 721 33.08 -9.77 8.94
N GLU A 722 33.28 -10.87 9.65
CA GLU A 722 34.45 -11.16 10.48
C GLU A 722 35.72 -11.23 9.61
N LEU A 723 36.81 -10.54 10.05
CA LEU A 723 38.07 -10.43 9.34
C LEU A 723 39.10 -11.45 9.77
#